data_cf7fc9998c4cb7d57e5f3be83c6c87d8
#
_entry.id   cf7fc9998c4cb7d57e5f3be83c6c87d8
#
_cell.length_a   1.000
_cell.length_b   1.000
_cell.length_c   1.000
_cell.angle_alpha   90.00
_cell.angle_beta   90.00
_cell.angle_gamma   90.00
#
_symmetry.space_group_name_H-M   'P 1'
#
loop_
_entity.id
_entity.type
_entity.pdbx_description
1 polymer ?
#
loop_
_entity_poly.entity_id
_entity_poly.type
_entity_poly.pdbx_seq_one_letter_code
_entity_poly.pdbx_strand_id
1 'polypeptide(L)'
;MTRSAEAREEPEEARNPQLIVRAEGGFAYGVIGADIHVFGDGTPLYLLELWRVPRTPEPDWLLESPSRMLNARYEVADFTGREEDLAELHQWRDSRPRRAARWLYGPGGQGKTRLAAEFASRSADQGWTVVTAAHGPGTVHPPPGSQDLRLRHARGVLLIVDYADRWPLTHLSWLFSNALLHKPDMPTRILLLARTGDSWPGVRATLANHEASTSTHELAPLSSDGSAQRAEMYDAARSSFAAFYGIADPSDIPPPASLDHEDFGLTLAVHMAALVAVDARATGSRPPSDMAGLTVYLLDREHLHWARLHGDGTHELNPAERTYRTSPQVMNQVVFAAALTGAVPAPTGVAMLRDLGLELDAPQILTDHGVCYPPANPTIPTVLEPLYPDRLAEDFLALTLPGHTADYPAAPWAPATAKTVLTAETAETAHTARTWGPTGNAPTVGEAAPPPYLSRAIPTLTAAAERWPHVGSDYLYPLLKQHPQLAVQAGNAALFALAMQESADTDALEAIERLLPHGPHADLAQGIAAITYRVIYQRIERTDDLRLNAMYRTQLAERLHYAGFHELAADMAHASVEIWRRLADDEPFINASLLASSLNWYSTYLAKLGQREEALQTAEEAVALNRRLIDGDHTTSHDEQTLGDALGNLATRLSEVGRGAEALAAAEEAAAIRDRLGAAGVHFYVSENARDQLNLGARLADQGRTEEALAAIEKAVIGFRKVVEVNPAAHTFELATALNNYGSHLLEVDRLADALAAAEESVTLWRQLVLKSSLAHDQGLAMALFNLGTCKVAAGHQAEAYAATDESAKLYRKLAARNPAANDESLATVLGRLTTLLQSEERYAEALPITTDRVAVCRRLVAADPAAYEAGLAHALFEQSMMLSECNRELQARFAVEEAVDIHRRLAGADPAAHLPRLAQALYALSASKYDMHDDMSEVLNILSESMVIYQHLATADPETFADTAREVRATFAELLPEPQGL
;
A
#
# COMPACT_ATOMS: atom_id res chain seq x y z
N MET A 1 63.85 -5.95 -41.85
CA MET A 1 63.89 -6.35 -40.43
C MET A 1 63.08 -5.41 -39.62
N THR A 2 61.79 -5.69 -39.51
CA THR A 2 60.86 -4.87 -38.77
C THR A 2 60.19 -5.81 -37.75
N ARG A 3 60.40 -5.55 -36.47
CA ARG A 3 59.68 -6.19 -35.34
C ARG A 3 58.35 -5.53 -35.15
N SER A 4 57.31 -6.30 -35.34
CA SER A 4 55.99 -5.95 -34.92
C SER A 4 55.87 -5.97 -33.39
N ALA A 5 55.42 -4.89 -32.80
CA ALA A 5 55.02 -4.82 -31.40
C ALA A 5 53.58 -5.34 -31.28
N GLU A 6 53.42 -6.46 -30.60
CA GLU A 6 52.13 -6.95 -30.12
C GLU A 6 51.61 -6.02 -29.03
N ALA A 7 50.56 -5.32 -29.33
CA ALA A 7 49.76 -4.60 -28.31
C ALA A 7 49.02 -5.64 -27.47
N ARG A 8 49.35 -5.72 -26.18
CA ARG A 8 48.53 -6.42 -25.19
C ARG A 8 47.23 -5.64 -25.04
N GLU A 9 46.13 -6.25 -25.44
CA GLU A 9 44.78 -5.78 -25.06
C GLU A 9 44.67 -5.95 -23.53
N GLU A 10 44.52 -4.83 -22.83
CA GLU A 10 44.08 -4.80 -21.44
C GLU A 10 42.62 -5.31 -21.38
N PRO A 11 42.23 -6.09 -20.33
CA PRO A 11 40.87 -6.55 -20.20
C PRO A 11 39.93 -5.34 -20.03
N GLU A 12 38.91 -5.32 -20.85
CA GLU A 12 37.81 -4.35 -20.84
C GLU A 12 37.20 -4.32 -19.43
N GLU A 13 37.60 -3.34 -18.61
CA GLU A 13 36.93 -3.05 -17.36
C GLU A 13 35.45 -2.88 -17.69
N ALA A 14 34.62 -3.74 -17.13
CA ALA A 14 33.16 -3.70 -17.29
C ALA A 14 32.67 -2.29 -16.94
N ARG A 15 32.38 -1.46 -17.95
CA ARG A 15 31.81 -0.13 -17.78
C ARG A 15 30.53 -0.26 -17.00
N ASN A 16 30.50 0.28 -15.80
CA ASN A 16 29.26 0.41 -15.04
C ASN A 16 28.24 1.15 -15.92
N PRO A 17 27.07 0.58 -16.21
CA PRO A 17 26.06 1.24 -17.00
C PRO A 17 25.65 2.54 -16.28
N GLN A 18 25.82 3.67 -16.95
CA GLN A 18 25.34 4.95 -16.49
C GLN A 18 23.96 5.19 -17.08
N LEU A 19 22.96 5.41 -16.22
CA LEU A 19 21.65 5.89 -16.63
C LEU A 19 21.73 7.41 -16.76
N ILE A 20 21.56 7.94 -17.99
CA ILE A 20 21.50 9.36 -18.24
C ILE A 20 20.03 9.74 -18.32
N VAL A 21 19.53 10.46 -17.31
CA VAL A 21 18.17 11.00 -17.28
C VAL A 21 18.22 12.48 -17.61
N ARG A 22 17.43 12.91 -18.60
CA ARG A 22 17.30 14.32 -18.99
C ARG A 22 15.84 14.71 -18.89
N ALA A 23 15.57 15.89 -18.34
CA ALA A 23 14.24 16.49 -18.30
C ALA A 23 14.29 17.86 -18.97
N GLU A 24 13.34 18.12 -19.87
CA GLU A 24 13.07 19.47 -20.42
C GLU A 24 11.93 20.07 -19.59
N GLY A 25 12.25 20.55 -18.40
CA GLY A 25 11.29 20.96 -17.38
C GLY A 25 10.93 19.81 -16.42
N GLY A 26 10.83 20.08 -15.13
CA GLY A 26 10.58 19.06 -14.10
C GLY A 26 11.84 18.37 -13.56
N PHE A 27 11.70 17.12 -13.05
CA PHE A 27 12.77 16.44 -12.34
C PHE A 27 13.45 15.37 -13.21
N ALA A 28 14.77 15.32 -13.18
CA ALA A 28 15.56 14.22 -13.73
C ALA A 28 15.99 13.27 -12.60
N TYR A 29 15.24 12.20 -12.38
CA TYR A 29 15.52 11.16 -11.38
C TYR A 29 15.58 9.79 -12.06
N GLY A 30 16.62 9.03 -11.77
CA GLY A 30 16.83 7.71 -12.35
C GLY A 30 17.29 6.69 -11.30
N VAL A 31 16.72 5.48 -11.35
CA VAL A 31 17.10 4.36 -10.48
C VAL A 31 17.36 3.14 -11.35
N ILE A 32 18.47 2.44 -11.08
CA ILE A 32 18.80 1.17 -11.73
C ILE A 32 18.53 0.05 -10.71
N GLY A 33 17.69 -0.91 -11.09
CA GLY A 33 17.37 -2.09 -10.26
C GLY A 33 16.14 -1.98 -9.39
N ALA A 34 15.41 -0.86 -9.46
CA ALA A 34 14.12 -0.64 -8.80
C ALA A 34 13.16 0.10 -9.74
N ASP A 35 11.87 0.10 -9.42
CA ASP A 35 10.85 0.86 -10.14
C ASP A 35 10.85 2.33 -9.69
N ILE A 36 10.44 3.23 -10.59
CA ILE A 36 10.12 4.62 -10.30
C ILE A 36 8.62 4.78 -10.49
N HIS A 37 7.89 5.04 -9.41
CA HIS A 37 6.47 5.35 -9.46
C HIS A 37 6.28 6.86 -9.43
N VAL A 38 5.50 7.38 -10.36
CA VAL A 38 5.30 8.83 -10.55
C VAL A 38 3.82 9.17 -10.61
N PHE A 39 3.48 10.40 -10.26
CA PHE A 39 2.17 11.00 -10.54
C PHE A 39 1.99 11.29 -12.03
N GLY A 40 0.79 11.69 -12.41
CA GLY A 40 0.49 12.04 -13.79
C GLY A 40 1.28 13.23 -14.35
N ASP A 41 1.85 14.07 -13.49
CA ASP A 41 2.75 15.19 -13.83
C ASP A 41 4.24 14.79 -13.89
N GLY A 42 4.55 13.51 -13.62
CA GLY A 42 5.91 12.97 -13.61
C GLY A 42 6.66 13.12 -12.28
N THR A 43 6.04 13.69 -11.25
CA THR A 43 6.66 13.80 -9.92
C THR A 43 6.73 12.43 -9.24
N PRO A 44 7.88 12.01 -8.65
CA PRO A 44 7.98 10.74 -7.96
C PRO A 44 7.05 10.67 -6.73
N LEU A 45 6.35 9.55 -6.56
CA LEU A 45 5.56 9.28 -5.35
C LEU A 45 6.45 9.16 -4.12
N TYR A 46 7.62 8.60 -4.29
CA TYR A 46 8.65 8.42 -3.27
C TYR A 46 10.02 8.31 -3.92
N LEU A 47 11.06 8.56 -3.13
CA LEU A 47 12.45 8.40 -3.55
C LEU A 47 13.06 7.23 -2.80
N LEU A 48 13.87 6.43 -3.52
CA LEU A 48 14.67 5.34 -2.95
C LEU A 48 16.13 5.74 -2.98
N GLU A 49 16.81 5.64 -1.84
CA GLU A 49 18.22 5.96 -1.70
C GLU A 49 18.97 4.83 -0.98
N LEU A 50 20.19 4.53 -1.43
CA LEU A 50 21.08 3.67 -0.66
C LEU A 50 21.41 4.34 0.65
N TRP A 51 21.17 3.61 1.74
CA TRP A 51 21.59 4.05 3.05
C TRP A 51 23.11 4.17 3.11
N ARG A 52 23.58 5.25 3.71
CA ARG A 52 25.01 5.52 3.90
C ARG A 52 25.25 5.90 5.33
N VAL A 53 26.41 5.49 5.87
CA VAL A 53 26.83 5.97 7.19
C VAL A 53 26.89 7.48 7.15
N PRO A 54 26.19 8.17 8.07
CA PRO A 54 26.24 9.61 8.16
C PRO A 54 27.67 10.11 8.38
N ARG A 55 28.01 11.26 7.78
CA ARG A 55 29.26 11.93 8.07
C ARG A 55 29.10 12.73 9.35
N THR A 56 30.00 12.54 10.31
CA THR A 56 30.08 13.40 11.49
C THR A 56 30.50 14.81 11.05
N PRO A 57 29.72 15.86 11.38
CA PRO A 57 30.10 17.24 11.08
C PRO A 57 31.36 17.66 11.82
N GLU A 58 31.95 18.79 11.39
CA GLU A 58 33.10 19.39 12.07
C GLU A 58 32.76 19.72 13.54
N PRO A 59 33.62 19.39 14.50
CA PRO A 59 33.35 19.59 15.91
C PRO A 59 32.99 21.04 16.25
N ASP A 60 33.68 22.03 15.68
CA ASP A 60 33.45 23.45 15.92
C ASP A 60 32.03 23.89 15.54
N TRP A 61 31.54 23.37 14.40
CA TRP A 61 30.17 23.62 13.95
C TRP A 61 29.10 23.02 14.90
N LEU A 62 29.36 21.84 15.48
CA LEU A 62 28.48 21.24 16.52
C LEU A 62 28.44 22.08 17.81
N LEU A 63 29.58 22.62 18.21
CA LEU A 63 29.70 23.43 19.43
C LEU A 63 29.05 24.82 19.32
N GLU A 64 28.89 25.37 18.12
CA GLU A 64 28.21 26.64 17.91
C GLU A 64 26.75 26.62 18.38
N SER A 65 26.05 25.50 18.23
CA SER A 65 24.70 25.27 18.71
C SER A 65 24.56 23.82 19.23
N PRO A 66 24.61 23.64 20.58
CA PRO A 66 24.66 22.32 21.20
C PRO A 66 23.50 21.38 20.78
N SER A 67 22.31 21.91 20.52
CA SER A 67 21.14 21.12 20.11
C SER A 67 21.39 20.26 18.83
N ARG A 68 22.34 20.70 17.98
CA ARG A 68 22.79 19.95 16.81
C ARG A 68 23.30 18.55 17.17
N MET A 69 23.94 18.39 18.35
CA MET A 69 24.45 17.11 18.83
C MET A 69 23.33 16.09 19.17
N LEU A 70 22.10 16.56 19.37
CA LEU A 70 20.93 15.70 19.62
C LEU A 70 20.29 15.18 18.33
N ASN A 71 20.69 15.66 17.16
CA ASN A 71 20.16 15.15 15.90
C ASN A 71 20.68 13.73 15.65
N ALA A 72 19.76 12.77 15.59
CA ALA A 72 20.07 11.35 15.41
C ALA A 72 20.93 11.05 14.17
N ARG A 73 20.89 11.91 13.15
CA ARG A 73 21.68 11.75 11.92
C ARG A 73 23.18 11.96 12.13
N TYR A 74 23.62 12.68 13.15
CA TYR A 74 25.05 12.94 13.38
C TYR A 74 25.72 11.91 14.27
N GLU A 75 24.95 11.06 14.91
CA GLU A 75 25.41 9.93 15.74
C GLU A 75 26.48 10.32 16.76
N VAL A 76 26.35 11.53 17.38
CA VAL A 76 27.34 12.08 18.31
C VAL A 76 27.43 11.27 19.60
N ALA A 77 26.31 10.85 20.16
CA ALA A 77 26.27 9.95 21.32
C ALA A 77 26.40 8.50 20.89
N ASP A 78 27.21 7.74 21.62
CA ASP A 78 27.34 6.29 21.41
C ASP A 78 25.98 5.58 21.63
N PHE A 79 25.74 4.56 20.81
CA PHE A 79 24.53 3.77 20.93
C PHE A 79 24.55 2.92 22.19
N THR A 80 23.63 3.17 23.12
CA THR A 80 23.59 2.52 24.43
C THR A 80 22.15 2.38 24.92
N GLY A 81 21.86 1.29 25.66
CA GLY A 81 20.61 1.08 26.39
C GLY A 81 19.43 0.60 25.54
N ARG A 82 19.67 0.17 24.30
CA ARG A 82 18.66 -0.41 23.39
C ARG A 82 19.19 -1.68 22.70
N GLU A 83 20.11 -2.37 23.36
CA GLU A 83 20.78 -3.55 22.82
C GLU A 83 19.82 -4.73 22.66
N GLU A 84 18.82 -4.87 23.54
CA GLU A 84 17.79 -5.91 23.45
C GLU A 84 16.88 -5.67 22.25
N ASP A 85 16.40 -4.43 22.07
CA ASP A 85 15.61 -4.05 20.90
C ASP A 85 16.37 -4.28 19.59
N LEU A 86 17.67 -3.95 19.58
CA LEU A 86 18.54 -4.17 18.43
C LEU A 86 18.76 -5.67 18.16
N ALA A 87 18.95 -6.47 19.20
CA ALA A 87 19.10 -7.92 19.07
C ALA A 87 17.82 -8.56 18.50
N GLU A 88 16.64 -8.11 18.96
CA GLU A 88 15.36 -8.55 18.42
C GLU A 88 15.18 -8.19 16.95
N LEU A 89 15.60 -6.98 16.53
CA LEU A 89 15.60 -6.57 15.13
C LEU A 89 16.52 -7.46 14.29
N HIS A 90 17.70 -7.83 14.78
CA HIS A 90 18.58 -8.78 14.10
C HIS A 90 17.97 -10.18 13.99
N GLN A 91 17.36 -10.69 15.05
CA GLN A 91 16.66 -11.97 15.01
C GLN A 91 15.50 -11.96 14.02
N TRP A 92 14.72 -10.88 13.99
CA TRP A 92 13.66 -10.72 13.02
C TRP A 92 14.21 -10.63 11.58
N ARG A 93 15.29 -9.90 11.34
CA ARG A 93 15.92 -9.81 10.02
C ARG A 93 16.34 -11.18 9.51
N ASP A 94 16.91 -12.00 10.37
CA ASP A 94 17.48 -13.31 10.02
C ASP A 94 16.43 -14.44 10.08
N SER A 95 15.15 -14.10 10.31
CA SER A 95 14.02 -15.05 10.37
C SER A 95 13.73 -15.72 9.02
N ARG A 96 13.03 -16.89 9.05
CA ARG A 96 12.78 -17.73 7.87
C ARG A 96 11.95 -17.13 6.76
N PRO A 97 10.89 -16.32 6.98
CA PRO A 97 10.07 -15.80 5.89
C PRO A 97 10.91 -15.05 4.84
N ARG A 98 10.66 -15.31 3.56
CA ARG A 98 11.36 -14.61 2.47
C ARG A 98 11.12 -13.09 2.54
N ARG A 99 9.87 -12.68 2.79
CA ARG A 99 9.50 -11.28 3.03
C ARG A 99 8.95 -11.12 4.43
N ALA A 100 9.43 -10.11 5.15
CA ALA A 100 8.91 -9.75 6.45
C ALA A 100 8.88 -8.23 6.62
N ALA A 101 7.80 -7.72 7.19
CA ALA A 101 7.63 -6.32 7.54
C ALA A 101 7.43 -6.18 9.06
N ARG A 102 8.05 -5.16 9.63
CA ARG A 102 7.92 -4.83 11.04
C ARG A 102 7.55 -3.35 11.21
N TRP A 103 6.52 -3.11 12.00
CA TRP A 103 6.09 -1.79 12.43
C TRP A 103 6.70 -1.48 13.79
N LEU A 104 7.75 -0.64 13.78
CA LEU A 104 8.42 -0.16 14.99
C LEU A 104 7.82 1.18 15.41
N TYR A 105 7.14 1.22 16.54
CA TYR A 105 6.45 2.43 16.97
C TYR A 105 6.78 2.82 18.42
N GLY A 106 6.47 4.06 18.74
CA GLY A 106 6.63 4.65 20.08
C GLY A 106 6.65 6.20 20.01
N PRO A 107 6.49 6.89 21.10
CA PRO A 107 6.46 8.36 21.17
C PRO A 107 7.67 9.03 20.53
N GLY A 108 7.54 10.32 20.21
CA GLY A 108 8.66 11.14 19.77
C GLY A 108 9.77 11.18 20.83
N GLY A 109 11.03 11.02 20.41
CA GLY A 109 12.17 11.03 21.34
C GLY A 109 12.57 9.68 21.94
N GLN A 110 11.88 8.57 21.60
CA GLN A 110 12.25 7.22 22.09
C GLN A 110 13.51 6.63 21.42
N GLY A 111 14.05 7.27 20.39
CA GLY A 111 15.27 6.81 19.73
C GLY A 111 15.03 5.87 18.53
N LYS A 112 13.80 5.75 17.99
CA LYS A 112 13.47 4.89 16.84
C LYS A 112 14.40 5.08 15.63
N THR A 113 14.60 6.32 15.19
CA THR A 113 15.45 6.65 14.04
C THR A 113 16.91 6.29 14.32
N ARG A 114 17.42 6.50 15.55
CA ARG A 114 18.79 6.12 15.94
C ARG A 114 18.96 4.61 16.01
N LEU A 115 17.97 3.88 16.57
CA LEU A 115 17.95 2.42 16.58
C LEU A 115 17.93 1.85 15.14
N ALA A 116 17.12 2.44 14.26
CA ALA A 116 17.03 2.02 12.86
C ALA A 116 18.35 2.30 12.11
N ALA A 117 19.04 3.41 12.39
CA ALA A 117 20.34 3.74 11.82
C ALA A 117 21.43 2.75 12.26
N GLU A 118 21.48 2.40 13.56
CA GLU A 118 22.39 1.39 14.08
C GLU A 118 22.13 0.00 13.47
N PHE A 119 20.85 -0.37 13.37
CA PHE A 119 20.43 -1.61 12.71
C PHE A 119 20.79 -1.62 11.22
N ALA A 120 20.65 -0.48 10.53
CA ALA A 120 21.04 -0.29 9.14
C ALA A 120 22.55 -0.50 8.96
N SER A 121 23.38 0.14 9.80
CA SER A 121 24.84 0.04 9.77
C SER A 121 25.28 -1.40 9.93
N ARG A 122 24.84 -2.07 11.01
CA ARG A 122 25.21 -3.48 11.28
C ARG A 122 24.67 -4.43 10.21
N SER A 123 23.52 -4.13 9.59
CA SER A 123 23.00 -4.94 8.49
C SER A 123 23.83 -4.78 7.21
N ALA A 124 24.26 -3.55 6.89
CA ALA A 124 25.14 -3.27 5.76
C ALA A 124 26.50 -3.98 5.92
N ASP A 125 27.10 -3.93 7.11
CA ASP A 125 28.37 -4.64 7.42
C ASP A 125 28.24 -6.16 7.26
N GLN A 126 27.04 -6.71 7.45
CA GLN A 126 26.74 -8.13 7.26
C GLN A 126 26.33 -8.48 5.82
N GLY A 127 26.48 -7.55 4.88
CA GLY A 127 26.24 -7.76 3.45
C GLY A 127 24.79 -7.61 3.00
N TRP A 128 23.92 -6.94 3.76
CA TRP A 128 22.59 -6.55 3.32
C TRP A 128 22.66 -5.25 2.52
N THR A 129 21.86 -5.13 1.47
CA THR A 129 21.63 -3.84 0.83
C THR A 129 20.55 -3.10 1.61
N VAL A 130 20.94 -2.01 2.25
CA VAL A 130 20.02 -1.16 3.01
C VAL A 130 19.59 0.01 2.14
N VAL A 131 18.27 0.22 2.05
CA VAL A 131 17.64 1.29 1.26
C VAL A 131 16.69 2.06 2.16
N THR A 132 16.69 3.37 2.03
CA THR A 132 15.72 4.24 2.67
C THR A 132 14.71 4.75 1.65
N ALA A 133 13.46 4.94 2.08
CA ALA A 133 12.45 5.58 1.27
C ALA A 133 12.02 6.89 1.91
N ALA A 134 11.98 7.95 1.10
CA ALA A 134 11.45 9.26 1.46
C ALA A 134 10.17 9.54 0.69
N HIS A 135 9.16 10.11 1.38
CA HIS A 135 7.88 10.47 0.75
C HIS A 135 8.08 11.62 -0.24
N GLY A 136 7.52 11.47 -1.47
CA GLY A 136 7.94 12.29 -2.60
C GLY A 136 7.28 13.65 -2.74
N PRO A 137 5.95 13.80 -2.81
CA PRO A 137 5.38 14.99 -3.42
C PRO A 137 5.50 16.26 -2.56
N GLY A 138 5.97 17.32 -3.19
CA GLY A 138 5.90 18.69 -2.69
C GLY A 138 6.98 19.11 -1.69
N THR A 139 7.71 18.16 -1.08
CA THR A 139 8.69 18.48 -0.04
C THR A 139 10.10 18.00 -0.33
N VAL A 140 10.28 17.05 -1.25
CA VAL A 140 11.58 16.44 -1.54
C VAL A 140 11.85 16.49 -3.04
N HIS A 141 12.95 17.12 -3.44
CA HIS A 141 13.45 17.03 -4.80
C HIS A 141 14.33 15.79 -4.96
N PRO A 142 14.21 15.04 -6.06
CA PRO A 142 15.12 13.93 -6.31
C PRO A 142 16.57 14.40 -6.34
N PRO A 143 17.52 13.63 -5.78
CA PRO A 143 18.93 13.94 -5.90
C PRO A 143 19.34 13.96 -7.36
N PRO A 144 20.25 14.85 -7.77
CA PRO A 144 20.76 14.87 -9.15
C PRO A 144 21.49 13.58 -9.45
N GLY A 145 21.16 12.96 -10.59
CA GLY A 145 21.81 11.76 -11.07
C GLY A 145 20.97 10.49 -10.88
N SER A 146 21.62 9.34 -10.97
CA SER A 146 20.99 8.02 -10.85
C SER A 146 21.46 7.28 -9.61
N GLN A 147 20.56 6.51 -8.99
CA GLN A 147 20.88 5.55 -7.93
C GLN A 147 21.03 4.15 -8.53
N ASP A 148 22.11 3.44 -8.18
CA ASP A 148 22.29 2.02 -8.55
C ASP A 148 21.90 1.13 -7.36
N LEU A 149 20.69 0.59 -7.42
CA LEU A 149 20.10 -0.29 -6.39
C LEU A 149 20.18 -1.78 -6.81
N ARG A 150 21.03 -2.15 -7.76
CA ARG A 150 21.18 -3.55 -8.18
C ARG A 150 21.82 -4.40 -7.08
N LEU A 151 21.21 -5.54 -6.79
CA LEU A 151 21.56 -6.44 -5.68
C LEU A 151 22.61 -7.48 -6.10
N ARG A 152 23.81 -7.06 -6.53
CA ARG A 152 24.81 -7.94 -7.18
C ARG A 152 25.31 -9.08 -6.29
N HIS A 153 25.54 -8.84 -5.00
CA HIS A 153 26.09 -9.83 -4.04
C HIS A 153 25.46 -9.68 -2.65
N ALA A 154 24.27 -9.07 -2.59
CA ALA A 154 23.60 -8.83 -1.33
C ALA A 154 23.05 -10.14 -0.73
N ARG A 155 23.14 -10.27 0.59
CA ARG A 155 22.46 -11.34 1.36
C ARG A 155 20.96 -11.16 1.42
N GLY A 156 20.48 -9.92 1.31
CA GLY A 156 19.09 -9.54 1.37
C GLY A 156 18.92 -8.03 1.17
N VAL A 157 17.67 -7.59 1.14
CA VAL A 157 17.29 -6.18 1.07
C VAL A 157 16.63 -5.78 2.39
N LEU A 158 17.08 -4.67 2.98
CA LEU A 158 16.44 -4.01 4.10
C LEU A 158 15.96 -2.63 3.64
N LEU A 159 14.64 -2.45 3.58
CA LEU A 159 14.01 -1.15 3.34
C LEU A 159 13.63 -0.53 4.68
N ILE A 160 14.01 0.74 4.89
CA ILE A 160 13.63 1.53 6.07
C ILE A 160 12.77 2.70 5.61
N VAL A 161 11.61 2.87 6.24
CA VAL A 161 10.66 3.96 5.98
C VAL A 161 10.44 4.70 7.30
N ASP A 162 10.95 5.93 7.39
CA ASP A 162 10.70 6.76 8.56
C ASP A 162 9.37 7.53 8.41
N TYR A 163 8.72 7.83 9.54
CA TYR A 163 7.39 8.46 9.59
C TYR A 163 6.34 7.76 8.71
N ALA A 164 6.35 6.42 8.69
CA ALA A 164 5.44 5.62 7.85
C ALA A 164 3.96 5.90 8.14
N ASP A 165 3.61 6.32 9.34
CA ASP A 165 2.27 6.75 9.76
C ASP A 165 1.79 8.03 9.06
N ARG A 166 2.70 8.85 8.50
CA ARG A 166 2.38 10.08 7.75
C ARG A 166 2.16 9.86 6.26
N TRP A 167 2.51 8.68 5.74
CA TRP A 167 2.35 8.37 4.32
C TRP A 167 0.90 7.99 4.01
N PRO A 168 0.33 8.47 2.87
CA PRO A 168 -0.91 7.91 2.35
C PRO A 168 -0.77 6.40 2.15
N LEU A 169 -1.81 5.65 2.49
CA LEU A 169 -1.79 4.18 2.39
C LEU A 169 -1.57 3.72 0.94
N THR A 170 -2.13 4.45 -0.02
CA THR A 170 -1.92 4.21 -1.46
C THR A 170 -0.45 4.35 -1.83
N HIS A 171 0.29 5.34 -1.30
CA HIS A 171 1.71 5.54 -1.59
C HIS A 171 2.58 4.44 -0.96
N LEU A 172 2.28 4.01 0.28
CA LEU A 172 2.91 2.83 0.89
C LEU A 172 2.66 1.58 0.06
N SER A 173 1.44 1.40 -0.43
CA SER A 173 1.07 0.30 -1.31
C SER A 173 1.92 0.27 -2.60
N TRP A 174 2.13 1.43 -3.23
CA TRP A 174 3.04 1.55 -4.36
C TRP A 174 4.48 1.20 -4.00
N LEU A 175 4.96 1.68 -2.85
CA LEU A 175 6.31 1.35 -2.37
C LEU A 175 6.45 -0.16 -2.15
N PHE A 176 5.47 -0.82 -1.53
CA PHE A 176 5.50 -2.27 -1.30
C PHE A 176 5.44 -3.07 -2.61
N SER A 177 4.92 -2.51 -3.68
CA SER A 177 4.87 -3.13 -5.01
C SER A 177 6.18 -3.04 -5.79
N ASN A 178 7.17 -2.30 -5.30
CA ASN A 178 8.42 -2.05 -6.02
C ASN A 178 9.19 -3.35 -6.33
N ALA A 179 9.65 -3.51 -7.57
CA ALA A 179 10.38 -4.70 -8.04
C ALA A 179 11.64 -5.01 -7.22
N LEU A 180 12.23 -4.02 -6.54
CA LEU A 180 13.34 -4.20 -5.62
C LEU A 180 12.98 -5.18 -4.48
N LEU A 181 11.74 -5.11 -3.97
CA LEU A 181 11.25 -5.91 -2.84
C LEU A 181 10.76 -7.32 -3.24
N HIS A 182 10.66 -7.60 -4.55
CA HIS A 182 10.07 -8.82 -5.09
C HIS A 182 11.08 -9.73 -5.79
N LYS A 183 12.37 -9.53 -5.59
CA LYS A 183 13.41 -10.39 -6.21
C LYS A 183 13.26 -11.84 -5.75
N PRO A 184 13.25 -12.82 -6.70
CA PRO A 184 13.27 -14.24 -6.39
C PRO A 184 14.49 -14.57 -5.53
N ASP A 185 14.36 -15.50 -4.60
CA ASP A 185 15.43 -16.04 -3.75
C ASP A 185 16.19 -15.02 -2.88
N MET A 186 15.69 -13.79 -2.77
CA MET A 186 16.28 -12.72 -1.99
C MET A 186 15.44 -12.43 -0.73
N PRO A 187 15.99 -12.60 0.50
CA PRO A 187 15.31 -12.16 1.70
C PRO A 187 15.06 -10.65 1.69
N THR A 188 13.82 -10.25 1.95
CA THR A 188 13.42 -8.84 1.99
C THR A 188 12.86 -8.49 3.35
N ARG A 189 13.32 -7.39 3.94
CA ARG A 189 12.86 -6.84 5.21
C ARG A 189 12.41 -5.40 5.02
N ILE A 190 11.26 -5.08 5.58
CA ILE A 190 10.66 -3.74 5.53
C ILE A 190 10.47 -3.28 6.97
N LEU A 191 11.27 -2.32 7.40
CA LEU A 191 11.17 -1.69 8.71
C LEU A 191 10.45 -0.35 8.57
N LEU A 192 9.28 -0.24 9.19
CA LEU A 192 8.42 0.93 9.15
C LEU A 192 8.46 1.61 10.52
N LEU A 193 8.91 2.87 10.58
CA LEU A 193 8.99 3.63 11.81
C LEU A 193 7.76 4.54 11.93
N ALA A 194 7.12 4.53 13.09
CA ALA A 194 5.90 5.29 13.34
C ALA A 194 5.83 5.85 14.78
N ARG A 195 4.95 6.82 15.01
CA ARG A 195 4.71 7.33 16.38
C ARG A 195 3.75 6.45 17.16
N THR A 196 2.79 5.82 16.48
CA THR A 196 1.76 4.97 17.10
C THR A 196 1.58 3.65 16.36
N GLY A 197 0.91 2.68 17.00
CA GLY A 197 0.53 1.41 16.38
C GLY A 197 -0.76 1.45 15.56
N ASP A 198 -1.48 2.54 15.61
CA ASP A 198 -2.90 2.62 15.22
C ASP A 198 -3.13 2.51 13.70
N SER A 199 -2.21 3.03 12.90
CA SER A 199 -2.26 2.89 11.43
C SER A 199 -1.89 1.49 10.93
N TRP A 200 -1.37 0.64 11.83
CA TRP A 200 -0.86 -0.68 11.47
C TRP A 200 -1.88 -1.63 10.84
N PRO A 201 -3.16 -1.71 11.30
CA PRO A 201 -4.13 -2.64 10.70
C PRO A 201 -4.29 -2.44 9.20
N GLY A 202 -4.39 -1.20 8.71
CA GLY A 202 -4.49 -0.89 7.28
C GLY A 202 -3.21 -1.20 6.52
N VAL A 203 -2.05 -0.86 7.08
CA VAL A 203 -0.74 -1.17 6.50
C VAL A 203 -0.51 -2.69 6.46
N ARG A 204 -0.88 -3.41 7.52
CA ARG A 204 -0.80 -4.88 7.60
C ARG A 204 -1.66 -5.54 6.53
N ALA A 205 -2.90 -5.08 6.35
CA ALA A 205 -3.78 -5.60 5.31
C ALA A 205 -3.19 -5.41 3.92
N THR A 206 -2.58 -4.26 3.64
CA THR A 206 -1.87 -4.00 2.39
C THR A 206 -0.66 -4.92 2.21
N LEU A 207 0.15 -5.12 3.26
CA LEU A 207 1.33 -6.01 3.25
C LEU A 207 0.96 -7.49 3.07
N ALA A 208 -0.20 -7.92 3.57
CA ALA A 208 -0.72 -9.28 3.38
C ALA A 208 -0.89 -9.60 1.88
N ASN A 209 -1.33 -8.63 1.08
CA ASN A 209 -1.43 -8.77 -0.39
C ASN A 209 -0.05 -8.97 -1.07
N HIS A 210 1.04 -8.71 -0.37
CA HIS A 210 2.42 -8.89 -0.83
C HIS A 210 3.11 -10.10 -0.17
N GLU A 211 2.37 -10.99 0.50
CA GLU A 211 2.88 -12.19 1.21
C GLU A 211 4.01 -11.87 2.20
N ALA A 212 3.99 -10.71 2.80
CA ALA A 212 4.95 -10.37 3.83
C ALA A 212 4.47 -10.89 5.19
N SER A 213 5.31 -11.63 5.89
CA SER A 213 5.10 -11.90 7.32
C SER A 213 5.15 -10.59 8.07
N THR A 214 4.16 -10.31 8.90
CA THR A 214 4.00 -9.02 9.56
C THR A 214 4.14 -9.13 11.06
N SER A 215 4.76 -8.13 11.69
CA SER A 215 4.91 -8.03 13.15
C SER A 215 4.96 -6.57 13.59
N THR A 216 4.66 -6.35 14.86
CA THR A 216 4.84 -5.04 15.52
C THR A 216 5.92 -5.14 16.57
N HIS A 217 6.56 -4.01 16.87
CA HIS A 217 7.47 -3.84 17.98
C HIS A 217 7.26 -2.44 18.58
N GLU A 218 6.84 -2.40 19.82
CA GLU A 218 6.72 -1.15 20.56
C GLU A 218 8.05 -0.83 21.24
N LEU A 219 8.60 0.33 20.94
CA LEU A 219 9.78 0.81 21.64
C LEU A 219 9.36 1.44 22.96
N ALA A 220 9.32 0.62 23.99
CA ALA A 220 8.85 1.00 25.32
C ALA A 220 9.68 2.15 25.93
N PRO A 221 9.09 2.97 26.81
CA PRO A 221 9.83 3.91 27.65
C PRO A 221 10.94 3.20 28.43
N LEU A 222 12.04 3.91 28.68
CA LEU A 222 13.11 3.43 29.55
C LEU A 222 12.55 3.23 30.96
N SER A 223 12.75 2.02 31.51
CA SER A 223 12.18 1.62 32.80
C SER A 223 12.61 2.54 33.95
N SER A 224 11.68 2.90 34.85
CA SER A 224 11.97 3.58 36.11
C SER A 224 12.59 2.66 37.14
N ASP A 225 12.26 1.35 37.08
CA ASP A 225 12.82 0.33 37.99
C ASP A 225 14.26 -0.05 37.63
N GLY A 226 14.74 0.42 36.47
CA GLY A 226 16.12 0.25 36.02
C GLY A 226 16.90 1.56 36.04
N SER A 227 17.05 2.19 37.21
CA SER A 227 17.95 3.36 37.36
C SER A 227 19.32 3.13 36.73
N ALA A 228 19.78 1.88 36.66
CA ALA A 228 21.01 1.50 35.98
C ALA A 228 21.00 1.80 34.48
N GLN A 229 19.92 1.47 33.73
CA GLN A 229 19.86 1.70 32.29
C GLN A 229 19.89 3.19 31.92
N ARG A 230 19.09 4.02 32.62
CA ARG A 230 19.10 5.48 32.41
C ARG A 230 20.42 6.12 32.79
N ALA A 231 21.02 5.67 33.91
CA ALA A 231 22.34 6.14 34.35
C ALA A 231 23.44 5.73 33.36
N GLU A 232 23.46 4.51 32.90
CA GLU A 232 24.42 4.04 31.87
C GLU A 232 24.29 4.82 30.58
N MET A 233 23.06 5.05 30.08
CA MET A 233 22.80 5.88 28.90
C MET A 233 23.25 7.33 29.14
N TYR A 234 22.97 7.89 30.30
CA TYR A 234 23.44 9.24 30.65
C TYR A 234 24.97 9.31 30.65
N ASP A 235 25.64 8.35 31.27
CA ASP A 235 27.11 8.29 31.36
C ASP A 235 27.77 8.13 29.99
N ALA A 236 27.23 7.30 29.12
CA ALA A 236 27.70 7.14 27.76
C ALA A 236 27.54 8.45 26.96
N ALA A 237 26.33 9.03 27.01
CA ALA A 237 26.04 10.29 26.30
C ALA A 237 26.90 11.45 26.84
N ARG A 238 27.03 11.56 28.17
CA ARG A 238 27.91 12.55 28.83
C ARG A 238 29.33 12.41 28.34
N SER A 239 29.86 11.20 28.28
CA SER A 239 31.24 10.94 27.85
C SER A 239 31.46 11.31 26.39
N SER A 240 30.50 10.96 25.54
CA SER A 240 30.50 11.29 24.09
C SER A 240 30.47 12.81 23.89
N PHE A 241 29.56 13.55 24.58
CA PHE A 241 29.48 15.01 24.47
C PHE A 241 30.72 15.71 25.05
N ALA A 242 31.20 15.25 26.21
CA ALA A 242 32.39 15.81 26.86
C ALA A 242 33.64 15.77 25.96
N ALA A 243 33.78 14.75 25.13
CA ALA A 243 34.88 14.66 24.19
C ALA A 243 34.89 15.81 23.17
N PHE A 244 33.72 16.26 22.69
CA PHE A 244 33.61 17.43 21.79
C PHE A 244 33.98 18.75 22.51
N TYR A 245 33.67 18.85 23.79
CA TYR A 245 34.04 20.05 24.62
C TYR A 245 35.48 20.01 25.15
N GLY A 246 36.26 18.94 24.83
CA GLY A 246 37.63 18.81 25.35
C GLY A 246 37.73 18.59 26.85
N ILE A 247 36.65 18.09 27.50
CA ILE A 247 36.61 17.75 28.91
C ILE A 247 37.22 16.36 29.11
N ALA A 248 38.43 16.29 29.69
CA ALA A 248 39.18 15.07 29.82
C ALA A 248 38.60 14.07 30.83
N ASP A 249 37.98 14.53 31.89
CA ASP A 249 37.30 13.71 32.91
C ASP A 249 35.89 14.24 33.17
N PRO A 250 34.87 13.61 32.54
CA PRO A 250 33.48 14.02 32.76
C PRO A 250 32.84 13.36 33.98
N SER A 251 33.55 12.55 34.76
CA SER A 251 32.99 11.79 35.89
C SER A 251 32.50 12.70 37.05
N ASP A 252 32.97 13.94 37.11
CA ASP A 252 32.55 14.95 38.06
C ASP A 252 31.25 15.70 37.69
N ILE A 253 30.67 15.36 36.50
CA ILE A 253 29.38 15.90 36.03
C ILE A 253 28.27 14.91 36.40
N PRO A 254 27.54 15.09 37.53
CA PRO A 254 26.54 14.16 37.98
C PRO A 254 25.27 14.22 37.08
N PRO A 255 24.49 13.12 37.02
CA PRO A 255 23.17 13.18 36.45
C PRO A 255 22.24 14.08 37.29
N PRO A 256 21.13 14.58 36.66
CA PRO A 256 20.12 15.31 37.41
C PRO A 256 19.50 14.40 38.49
N ALA A 257 19.20 14.98 39.66
CA ALA A 257 18.57 14.23 40.76
C ALA A 257 17.18 13.65 40.38
N SER A 258 16.57 14.20 39.34
CA SER A 258 15.27 13.81 38.77
C SER A 258 15.38 12.73 37.70
N LEU A 259 16.53 12.10 37.45
CA LEU A 259 16.71 11.13 36.34
C LEU A 259 15.73 9.94 36.40
N ASP A 260 15.25 9.61 37.61
CA ASP A 260 14.25 8.55 37.82
C ASP A 260 12.80 9.01 37.54
N HIS A 261 12.56 10.33 37.33
CA HIS A 261 11.23 10.83 36.97
C HIS A 261 10.76 10.30 35.61
N GLU A 262 9.45 10.20 35.45
CA GLU A 262 8.82 9.65 34.21
C GLU A 262 9.25 10.40 32.94
N ASP A 263 9.50 11.69 33.01
CA ASP A 263 9.98 12.51 31.91
C ASP A 263 11.26 11.96 31.25
N PHE A 264 12.12 11.32 32.03
CA PHE A 264 13.35 10.68 31.56
C PHE A 264 13.15 9.23 31.09
N GLY A 265 11.89 8.80 30.90
CA GLY A 265 11.56 7.58 30.20
C GLY A 265 11.87 7.62 28.69
N LEU A 266 12.15 8.82 28.16
CA LEU A 266 12.54 9.02 26.77
C LEU A 266 14.07 9.04 26.63
N THR A 267 14.60 8.27 25.66
CA THR A 267 16.02 8.29 25.29
C THR A 267 16.54 9.72 25.07
N LEU A 268 15.76 10.52 24.33
CA LEU A 268 16.13 11.92 24.05
C LEU A 268 16.23 12.76 25.31
N ALA A 269 15.35 12.57 26.30
CA ALA A 269 15.38 13.33 27.55
C ALA A 269 16.67 13.07 28.32
N VAL A 270 17.13 11.81 28.37
CA VAL A 270 18.41 11.43 28.99
C VAL A 270 19.59 12.09 28.26
N HIS A 271 19.58 12.08 26.92
CA HIS A 271 20.61 12.74 26.11
C HIS A 271 20.60 14.28 26.27
N MET A 272 19.41 14.90 26.36
CA MET A 272 19.28 16.34 26.64
C MET A 272 19.90 16.69 27.99
N ALA A 273 19.59 15.89 29.02
CA ALA A 273 20.16 16.11 30.33
C ALA A 273 21.70 16.00 30.34
N ALA A 274 22.24 15.00 29.66
CA ALA A 274 23.69 14.80 29.56
C ALA A 274 24.36 15.95 28.78
N LEU A 275 23.79 16.35 27.62
CA LEU A 275 24.32 17.45 26.83
C LEU A 275 24.31 18.79 27.61
N VAL A 276 23.17 19.12 28.23
CA VAL A 276 23.02 20.36 28.99
C VAL A 276 23.96 20.39 30.20
N ALA A 277 24.15 19.25 30.88
CA ALA A 277 25.09 19.19 32.00
C ALA A 277 26.55 19.42 31.54
N VAL A 278 26.95 18.88 30.38
CA VAL A 278 28.28 19.10 29.80
C VAL A 278 28.46 20.54 29.33
N ASP A 279 27.49 21.10 28.56
CA ASP A 279 27.55 22.50 28.10
C ASP A 279 27.53 23.49 29.25
N ALA A 280 26.71 23.26 30.29
CA ALA A 280 26.68 24.11 31.52
C ALA A 280 28.00 24.06 32.26
N ARG A 281 28.65 22.88 32.34
CA ARG A 281 30.00 22.74 32.93
C ARG A 281 31.04 23.53 32.14
N ALA A 282 30.98 23.48 30.79
CA ALA A 282 31.91 24.21 29.94
C ALA A 282 31.71 25.73 29.98
N THR A 283 30.46 26.18 30.13
CA THR A 283 30.11 27.62 30.20
C THR A 283 30.12 28.21 31.61
N GLY A 284 30.31 27.37 32.63
CA GLY A 284 30.28 27.79 34.04
C GLY A 284 28.87 28.12 34.56
N SER A 285 27.83 27.64 33.89
CA SER A 285 26.43 27.81 34.29
C SER A 285 25.92 26.61 35.13
N ARG A 286 24.74 26.73 35.74
CA ARG A 286 24.10 25.65 36.48
C ARG A 286 23.08 24.94 35.59
N PRO A 287 23.18 23.61 35.40
CA PRO A 287 22.21 22.90 34.59
C PRO A 287 20.83 22.83 35.27
N PRO A 288 19.73 22.99 34.55
CA PRO A 288 18.38 22.69 35.01
C PRO A 288 18.19 21.20 35.34
N SER A 289 17.19 20.90 36.18
CA SER A 289 16.94 19.54 36.66
C SER A 289 15.67 18.90 36.09
N ASP A 290 14.81 19.65 35.41
CA ASP A 290 13.55 19.19 34.83
C ASP A 290 13.52 19.42 33.32
N MET A 291 12.61 18.72 32.62
CA MET A 291 12.52 18.74 31.16
C MET A 291 12.25 20.14 30.59
N ALA A 292 11.37 20.92 31.22
CA ALA A 292 11.06 22.26 30.73
C ALA A 292 12.29 23.16 30.79
N GLY A 293 13.03 23.12 31.90
CA GLY A 293 14.30 23.85 32.08
C GLY A 293 15.39 23.41 31.12
N LEU A 294 15.52 22.09 30.86
CA LEU A 294 16.48 21.57 29.85
C LEU A 294 16.14 22.08 28.45
N THR A 295 14.86 22.09 28.08
CA THR A 295 14.41 22.63 26.80
C THR A 295 14.70 24.13 26.70
N VAL A 296 14.31 24.91 27.70
CA VAL A 296 14.57 26.36 27.74
C VAL A 296 16.07 26.65 27.60
N TYR A 297 16.91 25.89 28.34
CA TYR A 297 18.37 26.05 28.25
C TYR A 297 18.88 25.85 26.80
N LEU A 298 18.44 24.80 26.11
CA LEU A 298 18.86 24.56 24.73
C LEU A 298 18.35 25.66 23.78
N LEU A 299 17.12 26.12 23.95
CA LEU A 299 16.55 27.21 23.14
C LEU A 299 17.26 28.53 23.38
N ASP A 300 17.67 28.85 24.63
CA ASP A 300 18.50 30.01 24.93
C ASP A 300 19.86 29.94 24.20
N ARG A 301 20.45 28.75 24.09
CA ARG A 301 21.67 28.54 23.30
C ARG A 301 21.45 28.81 21.81
N GLU A 302 20.29 28.46 21.25
CA GLU A 302 19.92 28.82 19.87
C GLU A 302 19.84 30.34 19.70
N HIS A 303 19.15 31.05 20.59
CA HIS A 303 19.05 32.50 20.55
C HIS A 303 20.45 33.19 20.66
N LEU A 304 21.30 32.66 21.55
CA LEU A 304 22.68 33.16 21.68
C LEU A 304 23.48 32.90 20.39
N HIS A 305 23.28 31.80 19.72
CA HIS A 305 23.92 31.49 18.43
C HIS A 305 23.50 32.50 17.36
N TRP A 306 22.19 32.76 17.18
CA TRP A 306 21.70 33.77 16.24
C TRP A 306 22.21 35.16 16.55
N ALA A 307 22.28 35.53 17.82
CA ALA A 307 22.82 36.84 18.25
C ALA A 307 24.30 36.95 17.91
N ARG A 308 25.11 35.93 18.13
CA ARG A 308 26.53 35.90 17.77
C ARG A 308 26.75 36.03 16.28
N LEU A 309 25.99 35.32 15.46
CA LEU A 309 26.08 35.40 13.98
C LEU A 309 25.70 36.80 13.47
N HIS A 310 24.66 37.40 14.04
CA HIS A 310 24.24 38.73 13.66
C HIS A 310 25.25 39.81 14.16
N GLY A 311 25.95 39.57 15.27
CA GLY A 311 26.85 40.52 15.89
C GLY A 311 26.13 41.51 16.84
N ASP A 312 26.87 42.05 17.76
CA ASP A 312 26.36 42.96 18.84
C ASP A 312 26.21 44.43 18.40
N GLY A 313 26.37 44.74 17.10
CA GLY A 313 26.31 46.13 16.58
C GLY A 313 27.51 46.99 16.90
N THR A 314 28.50 46.49 17.68
CA THR A 314 29.74 47.26 17.98
C THR A 314 30.80 47.17 16.91
N HIS A 315 30.59 46.43 15.85
CA HIS A 315 31.53 46.28 14.76
C HIS A 315 31.34 47.38 13.73
N GLU A 316 32.42 48.07 13.40
CA GLU A 316 32.50 49.15 12.40
C GLU A 316 32.22 48.72 10.96
N LEU A 317 31.91 47.45 10.73
CA LEU A 317 31.61 46.92 9.41
C LEU A 317 30.24 47.43 8.91
N ASN A 318 30.25 47.99 7.73
CA ASN A 318 29.04 48.33 6.99
C ASN A 318 28.07 47.14 6.99
N PRO A 319 26.82 47.30 7.46
CA PRO A 319 25.84 46.17 7.46
C PRO A 319 25.67 45.51 6.10
N ALA A 320 25.87 46.27 5.02
CA ALA A 320 25.82 45.74 3.65
C ALA A 320 26.99 44.79 3.30
N GLU A 321 28.08 44.79 4.03
CA GLU A 321 29.27 43.93 3.81
C GLU A 321 29.25 42.67 4.69
N ARG A 322 28.27 42.54 5.62
CA ARG A 322 28.12 41.32 6.42
C ARG A 322 27.58 40.18 5.59
N THR A 323 28.14 38.98 5.79
CA THR A 323 27.67 37.74 5.18
C THR A 323 26.34 37.30 5.80
N TYR A 324 26.19 37.41 7.13
CA TYR A 324 24.98 37.12 7.88
C TYR A 324 24.29 38.43 8.32
N ARG A 325 23.01 38.61 7.94
CA ARG A 325 22.29 39.88 8.10
C ARG A 325 20.98 39.76 8.85
N THR A 326 20.44 38.54 8.99
CA THR A 326 19.12 38.28 9.60
C THR A 326 19.20 38.53 11.12
N SER A 327 18.39 39.46 11.64
CA SER A 327 18.33 39.70 13.08
C SER A 327 17.79 38.51 13.88
N PRO A 328 18.15 38.34 15.14
CA PRO A 328 17.66 37.26 16.00
C PRO A 328 16.11 37.16 16.05
N GLN A 329 15.44 38.33 16.06
CA GLN A 329 13.96 38.38 16.08
C GLN A 329 13.36 37.83 14.79
N VAL A 330 13.91 38.17 13.63
CA VAL A 330 13.47 37.64 12.33
C VAL A 330 13.82 36.16 12.22
N MET A 331 15.04 35.77 12.65
CA MET A 331 15.42 34.35 12.65
C MET A 331 14.50 33.51 13.53
N ASN A 332 14.10 33.99 14.70
CA ASN A 332 13.13 33.32 15.56
C ASN A 332 11.81 33.08 14.84
N GLN A 333 11.29 34.07 14.10
CA GLN A 333 10.05 33.90 13.30
C GLN A 333 10.22 32.92 12.15
N VAL A 334 11.36 32.91 11.48
CA VAL A 334 11.68 32.02 10.38
C VAL A 334 11.85 30.57 10.88
N VAL A 335 12.52 30.34 11.99
CA VAL A 335 12.68 29.03 12.62
C VAL A 335 11.33 28.51 13.13
N PHE A 336 10.47 29.39 13.64
CA PHE A 336 9.09 29.03 14.00
C PHE A 336 8.28 28.54 12.79
N ALA A 337 8.36 29.25 11.66
CA ALA A 337 7.73 28.83 10.42
C ALA A 337 8.32 27.50 9.91
N ALA A 338 9.65 27.35 9.94
CA ALA A 338 10.35 26.12 9.55
C ALA A 338 9.96 24.92 10.43
N ALA A 339 9.77 25.12 11.73
CA ALA A 339 9.32 24.08 12.65
C ALA A 339 7.91 23.56 12.29
N LEU A 340 7.02 24.43 11.80
CA LEU A 340 5.70 24.04 11.30
C LEU A 340 5.77 23.30 9.97
N THR A 341 6.52 23.85 8.99
CA THR A 341 6.49 23.35 7.60
C THR A 341 7.44 22.19 7.35
N GLY A 342 8.54 22.13 8.08
CA GLY A 342 9.72 21.36 7.68
C GLY A 342 10.40 21.96 6.45
N ALA A 343 11.40 21.27 5.94
CA ALA A 343 12.11 21.67 4.74
C ALA A 343 11.17 21.75 3.53
N VAL A 344 11.26 22.86 2.79
CA VAL A 344 10.41 23.12 1.60
C VAL A 344 11.29 23.53 0.42
N PRO A 345 10.79 23.40 -0.82
CA PRO A 345 11.45 23.96 -2.00
C PRO A 345 11.69 25.46 -1.88
N ALA A 346 12.79 25.96 -2.46
CA ALA A 346 13.17 27.38 -2.36
C ALA A 346 12.05 28.36 -2.82
N PRO A 347 11.31 28.11 -3.93
CA PRO A 347 10.18 28.95 -4.31
C PRO A 347 9.08 29.03 -3.23
N THR A 348 8.75 27.88 -2.62
CA THR A 348 7.76 27.80 -1.52
C THR A 348 8.24 28.61 -0.29
N GLY A 349 9.53 28.48 0.06
CA GLY A 349 10.13 29.26 1.15
C GLY A 349 10.09 30.76 0.90
N VAL A 350 10.38 31.22 -0.32
CA VAL A 350 10.28 32.63 -0.69
C VAL A 350 8.83 33.13 -0.61
N ALA A 351 7.87 32.35 -1.12
CA ALA A 351 6.44 32.69 -1.04
C ALA A 351 5.98 32.83 0.42
N MET A 352 6.39 31.90 1.28
CA MET A 352 6.06 31.93 2.69
C MET A 352 6.63 33.17 3.40
N LEU A 353 7.89 33.53 3.15
CA LEU A 353 8.49 34.74 3.73
C LEU A 353 7.77 36.01 3.26
N ARG A 354 7.28 36.04 2.00
CA ARG A 354 6.42 37.11 1.49
C ARG A 354 5.13 37.24 2.27
N ASP A 355 4.44 36.11 2.49
CA ASP A 355 3.17 36.07 3.23
C ASP A 355 3.35 36.51 4.70
N LEU A 356 4.56 36.31 5.25
CA LEU A 356 4.96 36.80 6.56
C LEU A 356 5.44 38.27 6.58
N GLY A 357 5.41 38.96 5.43
CA GLY A 357 5.86 40.34 5.31
C GLY A 357 7.39 40.53 5.29
N LEU A 358 8.13 39.44 5.02
CA LEU A 358 9.63 39.43 5.00
C LEU A 358 10.18 39.39 3.56
N GLU A 359 9.40 39.84 2.57
CA GLU A 359 9.66 39.69 1.14
C GLU A 359 10.97 40.32 0.67
N LEU A 360 11.29 41.56 1.15
CA LEU A 360 12.43 42.34 0.65
C LEU A 360 13.78 41.67 0.89
N ASP A 361 13.91 40.86 1.95
CA ASP A 361 15.15 40.21 2.34
C ASP A 361 15.08 38.67 2.23
N ALA A 362 14.01 38.12 1.62
CA ALA A 362 13.74 36.67 1.60
C ALA A 362 14.94 35.81 1.16
N PRO A 363 15.67 36.09 0.06
CA PRO A 363 16.83 35.29 -0.35
C PRO A 363 17.96 35.30 0.69
N GLN A 364 18.23 36.45 1.32
CA GLN A 364 19.25 36.59 2.36
C GLN A 364 18.83 35.83 3.62
N ILE A 365 17.56 35.95 4.04
CA ILE A 365 17.00 35.26 5.20
C ILE A 365 17.11 33.75 5.02
N LEU A 366 16.77 33.22 3.84
CA LEU A 366 16.91 31.80 3.54
C LEU A 366 18.36 31.33 3.54
N THR A 367 19.27 32.16 3.07
CA THR A 367 20.72 31.86 3.12
C THR A 367 21.22 31.84 4.56
N ASP A 368 20.87 32.82 5.36
CA ASP A 368 21.26 32.94 6.78
C ASP A 368 20.66 31.79 7.61
N HIS A 369 19.40 31.43 7.33
CA HIS A 369 18.76 30.27 7.94
C HIS A 369 19.52 28.98 7.60
N GLY A 370 19.95 28.81 6.34
CA GLY A 370 20.74 27.66 5.90
C GLY A 370 22.11 27.53 6.55
N VAL A 371 22.69 28.66 7.03
CA VAL A 371 23.91 28.63 7.86
C VAL A 371 23.64 28.04 9.23
N CYS A 372 22.51 28.40 9.87
CA CYS A 372 22.11 27.86 11.17
C CYS A 372 21.64 26.39 11.05
N TYR A 373 20.81 26.11 10.03
CA TYR A 373 20.13 24.84 9.81
C TYR A 373 20.34 24.37 8.36
N PRO A 374 21.51 23.76 8.07
CA PRO A 374 21.82 23.31 6.73
C PRO A 374 20.90 22.14 6.31
N PRO A 375 20.55 22.05 5.01
CA PRO A 375 19.70 21.00 4.51
C PRO A 375 20.30 19.61 4.79
N ALA A 376 19.41 18.65 5.06
CA ALA A 376 19.77 17.27 5.35
C ALA A 376 20.62 16.63 4.24
N ASN A 377 20.31 16.97 2.99
CA ASN A 377 21.06 16.58 1.81
C ASN A 377 21.46 17.85 1.03
N PRO A 378 22.73 18.25 1.01
CA PRO A 378 23.18 19.47 0.34
C PRO A 378 22.99 19.43 -1.20
N THR A 379 22.68 18.28 -1.77
CA THR A 379 22.41 18.14 -3.21
C THR A 379 20.94 18.46 -3.56
N ILE A 380 20.08 18.59 -2.55
CA ILE A 380 18.65 18.89 -2.73
C ILE A 380 18.44 20.37 -2.41
N PRO A 381 17.86 21.17 -3.32
CA PRO A 381 17.69 22.62 -3.12
C PRO A 381 16.48 22.93 -2.22
N THR A 382 16.49 22.42 -0.99
CA THR A 382 15.49 22.75 0.04
C THR A 382 15.98 23.88 0.95
N VAL A 383 15.02 24.60 1.52
CA VAL A 383 15.23 25.68 2.50
C VAL A 383 14.31 25.45 3.70
N LEU A 384 14.50 26.22 4.74
CA LEU A 384 13.69 26.13 5.98
C LEU A 384 13.79 24.76 6.67
N GLU A 385 15.01 24.23 6.74
CA GLU A 385 15.27 23.01 7.52
C GLU A 385 14.85 23.24 8.98
N PRO A 386 14.01 22.39 9.58
CA PRO A 386 13.48 22.63 10.92
C PRO A 386 14.53 22.41 11.99
N LEU A 387 14.26 22.93 13.18
CA LEU A 387 15.01 22.61 14.39
C LEU A 387 14.86 21.10 14.70
N TYR A 388 15.95 20.43 15.03
CA TYR A 388 16.00 19.03 15.43
C TYR A 388 16.50 18.87 16.87
N PRO A 389 16.06 17.81 17.56
CA PRO A 389 15.07 16.81 17.16
C PRO A 389 13.63 17.34 17.18
N ASP A 390 12.68 16.62 16.55
CA ASP A 390 11.26 17.01 16.44
C ASP A 390 10.65 17.45 17.78
N ARG A 391 10.98 16.76 18.90
CA ARG A 391 10.52 17.10 20.23
C ARG A 391 10.95 18.52 20.65
N LEU A 392 12.19 18.92 20.35
CA LEU A 392 12.68 20.28 20.63
C LEU A 392 11.95 21.31 19.76
N ALA A 393 11.65 20.98 18.49
CA ALA A 393 10.86 21.83 17.61
C ALA A 393 9.42 22.01 18.11
N GLU A 394 8.79 20.94 18.57
CA GLU A 394 7.44 20.95 19.16
C GLU A 394 7.39 21.84 20.43
N ASP A 395 8.36 21.68 21.32
CA ASP A 395 8.46 22.49 22.53
C ASP A 395 8.82 23.95 22.23
N PHE A 396 9.66 24.20 21.20
CA PHE A 396 9.95 25.56 20.71
C PHE A 396 8.67 26.24 20.17
N LEU A 397 7.85 25.55 19.40
CA LEU A 397 6.56 26.09 18.94
C LEU A 397 5.67 26.46 20.13
N ALA A 398 5.57 25.56 21.09
CA ALA A 398 4.74 25.79 22.29
C ALA A 398 5.23 26.94 23.13
N LEU A 399 6.53 27.03 23.40
CA LEU A 399 7.12 28.09 24.24
C LEU A 399 7.19 29.45 23.53
N THR A 400 7.19 29.45 22.18
CA THR A 400 7.11 30.71 21.42
C THR A 400 5.68 31.25 21.37
N LEU A 401 4.65 30.39 21.44
CA LEU A 401 3.25 30.81 21.57
C LEU A 401 2.93 31.30 22.98
N PRO A 402 2.22 32.46 23.16
CA PRO A 402 1.75 32.90 24.46
C PRO A 402 0.84 31.89 25.18
N GLY A 403 0.79 31.90 26.51
CA GLY A 403 -0.14 31.11 27.35
C GLY A 403 0.51 30.07 28.26
N HIS A 404 1.84 29.84 28.16
CA HIS A 404 2.58 28.97 29.08
C HIS A 404 3.08 29.72 30.31
N THR A 405 3.49 28.96 31.34
CA THR A 405 4.05 29.50 32.61
C THR A 405 5.56 29.31 32.72
N ALA A 406 6.20 28.71 31.69
CA ALA A 406 7.64 28.52 31.68
C ALA A 406 8.37 29.87 31.60
N ASP A 407 9.58 29.94 32.18
CA ASP A 407 10.47 31.11 32.11
C ASP A 407 11.14 31.21 30.73
N TYR A 408 10.32 31.49 29.71
CA TYR A 408 10.75 31.68 28.34
C TYR A 408 9.90 32.79 27.69
N PRO A 409 10.50 33.72 26.91
CA PRO A 409 9.77 34.84 26.34
C PRO A 409 8.86 34.43 25.18
N ALA A 410 7.56 34.45 25.43
CA ALA A 410 6.56 34.23 24.35
C ALA A 410 6.59 35.39 23.33
N ALA A 411 6.37 35.06 22.08
CA ALA A 411 6.40 36.03 20.97
C ALA A 411 4.97 36.44 20.53
N PRO A 412 4.62 37.74 20.65
CA PRO A 412 3.29 38.22 20.27
C PRO A 412 2.90 37.97 18.79
N TRP A 413 3.88 37.83 17.91
CA TRP A 413 3.68 37.56 16.49
C TRP A 413 3.38 36.09 16.19
N ALA A 414 3.72 35.15 17.07
CA ALA A 414 3.65 33.70 16.79
C ALA A 414 2.26 33.19 16.40
N PRO A 415 1.14 33.62 17.04
CA PRO A 415 -0.20 33.19 16.63
C PRO A 415 -0.55 33.62 15.20
N ALA A 416 -0.18 34.86 14.81
CA ALA A 416 -0.43 35.37 13.47
C ALA A 416 0.41 34.61 12.43
N THR A 417 1.68 34.34 12.74
CA THR A 417 2.57 33.54 11.88
C THR A 417 2.03 32.12 11.70
N ALA A 418 1.61 31.43 12.78
CA ALA A 418 1.02 30.10 12.69
C ALA A 418 -0.24 30.08 11.79
N LYS A 419 -1.15 31.04 12.00
CA LYS A 419 -2.34 31.17 11.17
C LYS A 419 -1.98 31.42 9.69
N THR A 420 -1.10 32.38 9.40
CA THR A 420 -0.67 32.69 8.02
C THR A 420 -0.09 31.46 7.33
N VAL A 421 0.85 30.75 7.99
CA VAL A 421 1.47 29.54 7.43
C VAL A 421 0.44 28.44 7.16
N LEU A 422 -0.50 28.19 8.09
CA LEU A 422 -1.46 27.11 7.95
C LEU A 422 -2.59 27.42 6.96
N THR A 423 -2.91 28.70 6.72
CA THR A 423 -3.99 29.11 5.80
C THR A 423 -3.47 29.69 4.49
N ALA A 424 -2.16 29.62 4.22
CA ALA A 424 -1.56 30.11 2.99
C ALA A 424 -2.14 29.42 1.76
N GLU A 425 -2.52 30.20 0.73
CA GLU A 425 -2.88 29.68 -0.59
C GLU A 425 -1.61 29.65 -1.45
N THR A 426 -1.16 28.47 -1.87
CA THR A 426 0.04 28.35 -2.69
C THR A 426 -0.30 28.63 -4.16
N ALA A 427 0.23 29.72 -4.72
CA ALA A 427 0.03 30.14 -6.11
C ALA A 427 0.56 29.12 -7.16
N GLU A 428 1.46 28.22 -6.78
CA GLU A 428 2.05 27.20 -7.65
C GLU A 428 1.08 26.07 -8.00
N THR A 429 0.03 25.89 -7.22
CA THR A 429 -0.94 24.80 -7.36
C THR A 429 -2.06 25.07 -8.34
N ALA A 430 -2.21 26.30 -8.86
CA ALA A 430 -3.17 26.60 -9.93
C ALA A 430 -2.86 25.82 -11.23
N HIS A 431 -1.64 25.31 -11.43
CA HIS A 431 -1.25 24.49 -12.59
C HIS A 431 -1.35 22.98 -12.32
N THR A 432 -1.18 22.53 -11.06
CA THR A 432 -1.25 21.11 -10.65
C THR A 432 -2.60 20.72 -10.06
N ALA A 433 -3.46 21.67 -9.72
CA ALA A 433 -4.80 21.44 -9.16
C ALA A 433 -5.81 20.74 -10.11
N ARG A 434 -5.36 20.21 -11.25
CA ARG A 434 -6.17 19.37 -12.14
C ARG A 434 -6.27 17.91 -11.70
N THR A 435 -5.61 17.51 -10.63
CA THR A 435 -5.66 16.13 -10.14
C THR A 435 -5.80 16.12 -8.61
N TRP A 436 -6.99 15.70 -8.14
CA TRP A 436 -7.29 15.27 -6.77
C TRP A 436 -7.67 16.34 -5.73
N GLY A 437 -8.96 16.65 -5.67
CA GLY A 437 -9.61 17.05 -4.43
C GLY A 437 -9.94 15.81 -3.57
N PRO A 438 -9.95 15.90 -2.22
CA PRO A 438 -10.20 14.78 -1.32
C PRO A 438 -11.61 14.14 -1.44
N THR A 439 -12.49 14.67 -2.28
CA THR A 439 -13.89 14.22 -2.43
C THR A 439 -14.15 13.36 -3.67
N GLY A 440 -13.12 13.05 -4.51
CA GLY A 440 -13.35 12.30 -5.77
C GLY A 440 -14.17 13.06 -6.81
N ASN A 441 -14.67 14.25 -6.51
CA ASN A 441 -15.28 15.15 -7.48
C ASN A 441 -14.20 15.96 -8.21
N ALA A 442 -14.39 16.21 -9.49
CA ALA A 442 -13.55 17.15 -10.21
C ALA A 442 -13.53 18.48 -9.43
N PRO A 443 -12.35 19.10 -9.22
CA PRO A 443 -12.30 20.37 -8.49
C PRO A 443 -13.22 21.37 -9.17
N THR A 444 -14.11 21.97 -8.38
CA THR A 444 -14.84 23.14 -8.82
C THR A 444 -13.80 24.19 -9.19
N VAL A 445 -13.93 24.76 -10.37
CA VAL A 445 -13.03 25.82 -10.89
C VAL A 445 -12.90 26.90 -9.84
N GLY A 446 -11.77 26.96 -9.09
CA GLY A 446 -11.49 28.01 -8.12
C GLY A 446 -10.87 27.62 -6.77
N GLU A 447 -10.79 26.34 -6.38
CA GLU A 447 -10.14 25.96 -5.11
C GLU A 447 -8.63 25.70 -5.31
N ALA A 448 -7.80 26.49 -4.63
CA ALA A 448 -6.34 26.29 -4.59
C ALA A 448 -6.01 24.98 -3.84
N ALA A 449 -5.01 24.23 -4.31
CA ALA A 449 -4.58 23.03 -3.60
C ALA A 449 -3.96 23.39 -2.23
N PRO A 450 -4.17 22.54 -1.20
CA PRO A 450 -3.65 22.81 0.12
C PRO A 450 -2.11 22.78 0.16
N PRO A 451 -1.49 23.55 1.07
CA PRO A 451 -0.05 23.48 1.27
C PRO A 451 0.41 22.07 1.62
N PRO A 452 1.43 21.52 0.95
CA PRO A 452 1.86 20.13 1.15
C PRO A 452 2.40 19.85 2.55
N TYR A 453 2.82 20.87 3.29
CA TYR A 453 3.33 20.74 4.64
C TYR A 453 2.25 20.63 5.74
N LEU A 454 0.96 20.75 5.43
CA LEU A 454 -0.13 20.56 6.40
C LEU A 454 -0.09 19.17 7.05
N SER A 455 0.27 18.14 6.29
CA SER A 455 0.44 16.76 6.78
C SER A 455 1.52 16.61 7.87
N ARG A 456 2.43 17.60 8.00
CA ARG A 456 3.40 17.72 9.08
C ARG A 456 2.92 18.69 10.16
N ALA A 457 2.46 19.88 9.76
CA ALA A 457 2.16 20.97 10.67
C ALA A 457 1.07 20.63 11.69
N ILE A 458 -0.04 20.05 11.25
CA ILE A 458 -1.16 19.68 12.15
C ILE A 458 -0.74 18.60 13.16
N PRO A 459 -0.14 17.45 12.77
CA PRO A 459 0.38 16.48 13.74
C PRO A 459 1.43 17.03 14.68
N THR A 460 2.29 17.97 14.24
CA THR A 460 3.30 18.59 15.09
C THR A 460 2.66 19.48 16.18
N LEU A 461 1.67 20.31 15.80
CA LEU A 461 0.92 21.12 16.77
C LEU A 461 0.07 20.24 17.71
N THR A 462 -0.49 19.15 17.21
CA THR A 462 -1.23 18.18 18.03
C THR A 462 -0.31 17.53 19.06
N ALA A 463 0.90 17.12 18.67
CA ALA A 463 1.90 16.56 19.59
C ALA A 463 2.42 17.60 20.60
N ALA A 464 2.56 18.86 20.19
CA ALA A 464 2.89 19.95 21.12
C ALA A 464 1.76 20.18 22.13
N ALA A 465 0.49 20.14 21.69
CA ALA A 465 -0.69 20.34 22.53
C ALA A 465 -0.85 19.27 23.63
N GLU A 466 -0.33 18.06 23.42
CA GLU A 466 -0.34 16.99 24.40
C GLU A 466 0.42 17.38 25.70
N ARG A 467 1.53 18.08 25.54
CA ARG A 467 2.39 18.50 26.65
C ARG A 467 2.16 19.94 27.09
N TRP A 468 1.71 20.77 26.15
CA TRP A 468 1.50 22.19 26.32
C TRP A 468 0.03 22.52 26.02
N PRO A 469 -0.89 22.37 26.99
CA PRO A 469 -2.34 22.49 26.76
C PRO A 469 -2.78 23.77 26.06
N HIS A 470 -2.10 24.92 26.31
CA HIS A 470 -2.42 26.22 25.68
C HIS A 470 -2.30 26.16 24.15
N VAL A 471 -1.40 25.31 23.58
CA VAL A 471 -1.29 25.15 22.13
C VAL A 471 -2.58 24.60 21.54
N GLY A 472 -3.21 23.64 22.23
CA GLY A 472 -4.51 23.09 21.86
C GLY A 472 -5.65 24.09 22.09
N SER A 473 -5.82 24.51 23.34
CA SER A 473 -6.97 25.32 23.78
C SER A 473 -7.03 26.71 23.14
N ASP A 474 -5.87 27.38 22.98
CA ASP A 474 -5.84 28.78 22.61
C ASP A 474 -5.57 28.99 21.10
N TYR A 475 -4.98 28.00 20.42
CA TYR A 475 -4.53 28.15 19.03
C TYR A 475 -5.07 27.07 18.09
N LEU A 476 -4.73 25.78 18.31
CA LEU A 476 -5.05 24.72 17.35
C LEU A 476 -6.56 24.49 17.22
N TYR A 477 -7.26 24.24 18.32
CA TYR A 477 -8.70 23.95 18.25
C TYR A 477 -9.54 25.15 17.81
N PRO A 478 -9.30 26.40 18.27
CA PRO A 478 -9.98 27.58 17.72
C PRO A 478 -9.74 27.76 16.21
N LEU A 479 -8.55 27.47 15.71
CA LEU A 479 -8.24 27.54 14.28
C LEU A 479 -9.04 26.46 13.52
N LEU A 480 -9.05 25.21 14.01
CA LEU A 480 -9.78 24.10 13.38
C LEU A 480 -11.31 24.26 13.45
N LYS A 481 -11.84 24.95 14.46
CA LYS A 481 -13.27 25.34 14.46
C LYS A 481 -13.62 26.30 13.34
N GLN A 482 -12.70 27.23 13.02
CA GLN A 482 -12.89 28.22 11.95
C GLN A 482 -12.56 27.62 10.56
N HIS A 483 -11.57 26.74 10.48
CA HIS A 483 -11.02 26.16 9.26
C HIS A 483 -10.89 24.63 9.36
N PRO A 484 -12.00 23.89 9.56
CA PRO A 484 -11.93 22.43 9.78
C PRO A 484 -11.40 21.66 8.56
N GLN A 485 -11.48 22.25 7.35
CA GLN A 485 -10.89 21.68 6.14
C GLN A 485 -9.37 21.46 6.25
N LEU A 486 -8.65 22.24 7.08
CA LEU A 486 -7.21 22.07 7.28
C LEU A 486 -6.87 20.68 7.84
N ALA A 487 -7.69 20.16 8.75
CA ALA A 487 -7.49 18.83 9.31
C ALA A 487 -7.71 17.72 8.27
N VAL A 488 -8.74 17.86 7.42
CA VAL A 488 -9.04 16.91 6.33
C VAL A 488 -7.93 16.95 5.28
N GLN A 489 -7.50 18.15 4.89
CA GLN A 489 -6.40 18.37 3.94
C GLN A 489 -5.04 17.88 4.46
N ALA A 490 -4.81 17.95 5.78
CA ALA A 490 -3.60 17.42 6.41
C ALA A 490 -3.52 15.87 6.37
N GLY A 491 -4.63 15.20 6.08
CA GLY A 491 -4.65 13.77 5.79
C GLY A 491 -4.89 12.87 7.00
N ASN A 492 -4.76 11.57 6.77
CA ASN A 492 -5.12 10.50 7.71
C ASN A 492 -4.43 10.64 9.07
N ALA A 493 -3.12 10.85 9.07
CA ALA A 493 -2.32 10.96 10.29
C ALA A 493 -2.74 12.15 11.18
N ALA A 494 -3.10 13.27 10.55
CA ALA A 494 -3.58 14.45 11.27
C ALA A 494 -4.95 14.21 11.92
N LEU A 495 -5.89 13.65 11.16
CA LEU A 495 -7.21 13.30 11.68
C LEU A 495 -7.10 12.30 12.83
N PHE A 496 -6.25 11.29 12.66
CA PHE A 496 -6.04 10.28 13.69
C PHE A 496 -5.39 10.88 14.95
N ALA A 497 -4.32 11.67 14.81
CA ALA A 497 -3.65 12.34 15.94
C ALA A 497 -4.61 13.23 16.72
N LEU A 498 -5.47 14.01 16.03
CA LEU A 498 -6.49 14.86 16.67
C LEU A 498 -7.53 14.04 17.43
N ALA A 499 -7.98 12.91 16.88
CA ALA A 499 -8.97 12.05 17.53
C ALA A 499 -8.43 11.39 18.81
N MET A 500 -7.13 11.03 18.82
CA MET A 500 -6.49 10.34 19.95
C MET A 500 -6.12 11.24 21.12
N GLN A 501 -6.15 12.57 20.94
CA GLN A 501 -5.89 13.51 22.02
C GLN A 501 -7.01 13.47 23.08
N GLU A 502 -6.64 13.16 24.34
CA GLU A 502 -7.62 13.15 25.44
C GLU A 502 -8.25 14.52 25.65
N SER A 503 -7.44 15.58 25.54
CA SER A 503 -7.85 16.98 25.70
C SER A 503 -8.46 17.62 24.45
N ALA A 504 -8.75 16.83 23.39
CA ALA A 504 -9.28 17.39 22.15
C ALA A 504 -10.64 18.09 22.36
N ASP A 505 -10.75 19.28 21.79
CA ASP A 505 -11.98 20.06 21.84
C ASP A 505 -13.09 19.40 20.97
N THR A 506 -14.18 19.00 21.61
CA THR A 506 -15.30 18.29 20.98
C THR A 506 -15.91 19.08 19.82
N ASP A 507 -16.10 20.42 19.98
CA ASP A 507 -16.69 21.24 18.93
C ASP A 507 -15.80 21.30 17.68
N ALA A 508 -14.47 21.29 17.87
CA ALA A 508 -13.50 21.23 16.76
C ALA A 508 -13.60 19.87 16.03
N LEU A 509 -13.68 18.76 16.78
CA LEU A 509 -13.85 17.45 16.18
C LEU A 509 -15.21 17.32 15.46
N GLU A 510 -16.28 17.87 16.02
CA GLU A 510 -17.60 17.90 15.36
C GLU A 510 -17.59 18.77 14.08
N ALA A 511 -16.85 19.88 14.08
CA ALA A 511 -16.71 20.69 12.88
C ALA A 511 -15.96 19.95 11.76
N ILE A 512 -14.92 19.18 12.11
CA ILE A 512 -14.19 18.33 11.19
C ILE A 512 -15.10 17.19 10.68
N GLU A 513 -15.81 16.50 11.57
CA GLU A 513 -16.66 15.36 11.25
C GLU A 513 -17.71 15.69 10.18
N ARG A 514 -18.29 16.90 10.21
CA ARG A 514 -19.28 17.38 9.21
C ARG A 514 -18.68 17.52 7.80
N LEU A 515 -17.37 17.67 7.67
CA LEU A 515 -16.67 17.80 6.37
C LEU A 515 -16.10 16.47 5.86
N LEU A 516 -16.16 15.41 6.68
CA LEU A 516 -15.58 14.14 6.28
C LEU A 516 -16.36 13.54 5.10
N PRO A 517 -15.64 13.00 4.08
CA PRO A 517 -16.32 12.40 2.93
C PRO A 517 -17.14 11.18 3.33
N HIS A 518 -18.25 10.95 2.61
CA HIS A 518 -19.06 9.76 2.74
C HIS A 518 -18.53 8.63 1.85
N GLY A 519 -18.73 7.38 2.30
CA GLY A 519 -18.30 6.19 1.57
C GLY A 519 -16.81 5.84 1.74
N PRO A 520 -16.31 4.85 0.98
CA PRO A 520 -14.94 4.36 1.08
C PRO A 520 -13.92 5.40 0.60
N HIS A 521 -12.88 5.64 1.40
CA HIS A 521 -11.80 6.56 1.07
C HIS A 521 -10.46 6.00 1.54
N ALA A 522 -9.69 5.40 0.63
CA ALA A 522 -8.49 4.62 0.94
C ALA A 522 -7.46 5.38 1.80
N ASP A 523 -7.21 6.66 1.49
CA ASP A 523 -6.16 7.45 2.15
C ASP A 523 -6.60 8.16 3.43
N LEU A 524 -7.90 8.21 3.75
CA LEU A 524 -8.44 8.90 4.94
C LEU A 524 -9.22 7.97 5.87
N ALA A 525 -9.45 6.71 5.48
CA ALA A 525 -10.42 5.82 6.14
C ALA A 525 -10.19 5.69 7.65
N GLN A 526 -8.96 5.54 8.09
CA GLN A 526 -8.63 5.37 9.51
C GLN A 526 -8.83 6.66 10.30
N GLY A 527 -8.38 7.80 9.77
CA GLY A 527 -8.61 9.11 10.38
C GLY A 527 -10.10 9.47 10.45
N ILE A 528 -10.86 9.15 9.38
CA ILE A 528 -12.31 9.28 9.36
C ILE A 528 -12.94 8.45 10.48
N ALA A 529 -12.56 7.16 10.57
CA ALA A 529 -13.08 6.27 11.60
C ALA A 529 -12.74 6.76 13.01
N ALA A 530 -11.52 7.24 13.26
CA ALA A 530 -11.08 7.75 14.55
C ALA A 530 -11.85 9.01 14.98
N ILE A 531 -11.97 10.01 14.11
CA ILE A 531 -12.76 11.22 14.39
C ILE A 531 -14.23 10.83 14.65
N THR A 532 -14.81 10.01 13.77
CA THR A 532 -16.21 9.57 13.91
C THR A 532 -16.41 8.79 15.20
N TYR A 533 -15.48 7.89 15.55
CA TYR A 533 -15.52 7.14 16.81
C TYR A 533 -15.58 8.09 18.01
N ARG A 534 -14.67 9.07 18.08
CA ARG A 534 -14.56 10.01 19.18
C ARG A 534 -15.82 10.86 19.35
N VAL A 535 -16.33 11.40 18.24
CA VAL A 535 -17.55 12.24 18.23
C VAL A 535 -18.79 11.41 18.54
N ILE A 536 -18.96 10.28 17.90
CA ILE A 536 -20.14 9.42 18.06
C ILE A 536 -20.20 8.82 19.47
N TYR A 537 -19.05 8.38 20.01
CA TYR A 537 -19.05 7.81 21.36
C TYR A 537 -19.54 8.83 22.41
N GLN A 538 -19.13 10.10 22.29
CA GLN A 538 -19.63 11.16 23.16
C GLN A 538 -21.13 11.46 22.95
N ARG A 539 -21.62 11.35 21.70
CA ARG A 539 -23.06 11.50 21.41
C ARG A 539 -23.87 10.37 22.03
N ILE A 540 -23.36 9.13 21.94
CA ILE A 540 -23.99 7.95 22.55
C ILE A 540 -24.06 8.10 24.08
N GLU A 541 -23.00 8.60 24.73
CA GLU A 541 -22.97 8.82 26.18
C GLU A 541 -23.93 9.93 26.65
N ARG A 542 -24.21 10.90 25.78
CA ARG A 542 -25.07 12.06 26.10
C ARG A 542 -26.53 11.87 25.74
N THR A 543 -26.89 10.81 25.00
CA THR A 543 -28.29 10.60 24.56
C THR A 543 -28.96 9.46 25.30
N ASP A 544 -30.14 9.71 25.80
CA ASP A 544 -31.06 8.70 26.34
C ASP A 544 -32.00 8.14 25.22
N ASP A 545 -31.96 8.75 24.03
CA ASP A 545 -32.77 8.31 22.89
C ASP A 545 -32.12 7.06 22.24
N LEU A 546 -32.78 5.93 22.40
CA LEU A 546 -32.36 4.65 21.87
C LEU A 546 -32.29 4.63 20.33
N ARG A 547 -33.16 5.39 19.63
CA ARG A 547 -33.15 5.49 18.16
C ARG A 547 -31.88 6.20 17.68
N LEU A 548 -31.58 7.35 18.28
CA LEU A 548 -30.32 8.07 17.96
C LEU A 548 -29.08 7.23 18.29
N ASN A 549 -29.13 6.52 19.42
CA ASN A 549 -28.02 5.63 19.82
C ASN A 549 -27.79 4.54 18.77
N ALA A 550 -28.83 3.86 18.29
CA ALA A 550 -28.70 2.82 17.27
C ALA A 550 -28.21 3.40 15.92
N MET A 551 -28.75 4.57 15.50
CA MET A 551 -28.27 5.24 14.28
C MET A 551 -26.80 5.61 14.35
N TYR A 552 -26.33 6.15 15.46
CA TYR A 552 -24.92 6.48 15.69
C TYR A 552 -24.02 5.25 15.60
N ARG A 553 -24.46 4.12 16.16
CA ARG A 553 -23.71 2.85 16.08
C ARG A 553 -23.64 2.32 14.66
N THR A 554 -24.72 2.42 13.89
CA THR A 554 -24.73 2.04 12.47
C THR A 554 -23.76 2.89 11.66
N GLN A 555 -23.77 4.21 11.83
CA GLN A 555 -22.85 5.13 11.18
C GLN A 555 -21.39 4.80 11.53
N LEU A 556 -21.12 4.54 12.80
CA LEU A 556 -19.77 4.19 13.24
C LEU A 556 -19.32 2.85 12.66
N ALA A 557 -20.19 1.85 12.64
CA ALA A 557 -19.88 0.54 12.06
C ALA A 557 -19.47 0.63 10.58
N GLU A 558 -20.16 1.45 9.79
CA GLU A 558 -19.82 1.71 8.39
C GLU A 558 -18.42 2.31 8.25
N ARG A 559 -18.08 3.33 9.05
CA ARG A 559 -16.77 3.99 9.02
C ARG A 559 -15.64 3.04 9.43
N LEU A 560 -15.86 2.25 10.49
CA LEU A 560 -14.92 1.23 10.95
C LEU A 560 -14.68 0.15 9.89
N HIS A 561 -15.76 -0.27 9.20
CA HIS A 561 -15.64 -1.24 8.12
C HIS A 561 -14.74 -0.75 6.98
N TYR A 562 -14.94 0.49 6.50
CA TYR A 562 -14.10 1.07 5.45
C TYR A 562 -12.64 1.29 5.89
N ALA A 563 -12.41 1.45 7.18
CA ALA A 563 -11.07 1.56 7.76
C ALA A 563 -10.37 0.19 7.99
N GLY A 564 -11.08 -0.93 7.75
CA GLY A 564 -10.55 -2.28 7.94
C GLY A 564 -10.70 -2.83 9.37
N PHE A 565 -11.36 -2.13 10.27
CA PHE A 565 -11.64 -2.56 11.65
C PHE A 565 -12.90 -3.43 11.71
N HIS A 566 -12.87 -4.59 11.03
CA HIS A 566 -14.07 -5.41 10.80
C HIS A 566 -14.67 -5.99 12.09
N GLU A 567 -13.86 -6.34 13.09
CA GLU A 567 -14.34 -6.80 14.39
C GLU A 567 -15.15 -5.72 15.11
N LEU A 568 -14.57 -4.51 15.25
CA LEU A 568 -15.24 -3.39 15.88
C LEU A 568 -16.50 -2.95 15.09
N ALA A 569 -16.47 -3.04 13.76
CA ALA A 569 -17.62 -2.77 12.91
C ALA A 569 -18.77 -3.76 13.19
N ALA A 570 -18.46 -5.05 13.32
CA ALA A 570 -19.42 -6.08 13.65
C ALA A 570 -20.01 -5.87 15.07
N ASP A 571 -19.17 -5.53 16.07
CA ASP A 571 -19.62 -5.23 17.43
C ASP A 571 -20.60 -4.05 17.48
N MET A 572 -20.25 -2.96 16.76
CA MET A 572 -21.13 -1.78 16.69
C MET A 572 -22.45 -2.10 15.97
N ALA A 573 -22.39 -2.85 14.87
CA ALA A 573 -23.58 -3.27 14.14
C ALA A 573 -24.45 -4.22 14.97
N HIS A 574 -23.85 -5.18 15.67
CA HIS A 574 -24.56 -6.06 16.58
C HIS A 574 -25.31 -5.28 17.65
N ALA A 575 -24.62 -4.35 18.33
CA ALA A 575 -25.24 -3.51 19.36
C ALA A 575 -26.37 -2.63 18.79
N SER A 576 -26.23 -2.15 17.55
CA SER A 576 -27.31 -1.41 16.86
C SER A 576 -28.51 -2.32 16.59
N VAL A 577 -28.28 -3.54 16.07
CA VAL A 577 -29.34 -4.53 15.80
C VAL A 577 -30.11 -4.87 17.08
N GLU A 578 -29.43 -5.07 18.21
CA GLU A 578 -30.10 -5.35 19.50
C GLU A 578 -30.99 -4.20 19.97
N ILE A 579 -30.59 -2.96 19.76
CA ILE A 579 -31.41 -1.79 20.08
C ILE A 579 -32.60 -1.72 19.14
N TRP A 580 -32.40 -1.90 17.83
CA TRP A 580 -33.51 -1.87 16.86
C TRP A 580 -34.51 -3.01 17.08
N ARG A 581 -34.09 -4.21 17.51
CA ARG A 581 -34.98 -5.31 17.87
C ARG A 581 -35.93 -4.89 18.99
N ARG A 582 -35.39 -4.31 20.07
CA ARG A 582 -36.23 -3.80 21.19
C ARG A 582 -37.22 -2.73 20.74
N LEU A 583 -36.75 -1.78 19.92
CA LEU A 583 -37.60 -0.72 19.40
C LEU A 583 -38.67 -1.22 18.41
N ALA A 584 -38.36 -2.28 17.65
CA ALA A 584 -39.33 -2.90 16.75
C ALA A 584 -40.40 -3.73 17.48
N ASP A 585 -40.11 -4.24 18.69
CA ASP A 585 -41.11 -4.88 19.55
C ASP A 585 -42.17 -3.86 20.06
N ASP A 586 -41.72 -2.61 20.33
CA ASP A 586 -42.61 -1.53 20.81
C ASP A 586 -43.37 -0.84 19.66
N GLU A 587 -42.68 -0.57 18.52
CA GLU A 587 -43.25 0.14 17.36
C GLU A 587 -42.84 -0.56 16.06
N PRO A 588 -43.50 -1.68 15.68
CA PRO A 588 -43.10 -2.54 14.60
C PRO A 588 -42.92 -1.86 13.24
N PHE A 589 -43.87 -0.98 12.86
CA PHE A 589 -43.88 -0.40 11.51
C PHE A 589 -42.77 0.65 11.27
N ILE A 590 -42.38 1.39 12.28
CA ILE A 590 -41.42 2.50 12.13
C ILE A 590 -40.00 1.99 12.22
N ASN A 591 -39.75 1.02 13.10
CA ASN A 591 -38.36 0.59 13.42
C ASN A 591 -37.90 -0.65 12.64
N ALA A 592 -38.86 -1.41 12.05
CA ALA A 592 -38.50 -2.67 11.36
C ALA A 592 -37.70 -2.45 10.10
N SER A 593 -37.88 -1.36 9.35
CA SER A 593 -37.08 -1.04 8.17
C SER A 593 -35.63 -0.73 8.55
N LEU A 594 -35.42 0.01 9.65
CA LEU A 594 -34.08 0.32 10.18
C LEU A 594 -33.38 -0.92 10.75
N LEU A 595 -34.17 -1.81 11.39
CA LEU A 595 -33.66 -3.12 11.81
C LEU A 595 -33.22 -3.96 10.63
N ALA A 596 -34.02 -4.06 9.57
CA ALA A 596 -33.70 -4.81 8.36
C ALA A 596 -32.41 -4.28 7.68
N SER A 597 -32.29 -2.95 7.58
CA SER A 597 -31.07 -2.33 7.05
C SER A 597 -29.84 -2.61 7.92
N SER A 598 -29.98 -2.55 9.25
CA SER A 598 -28.86 -2.86 10.17
C SER A 598 -28.46 -4.33 10.13
N LEU A 599 -29.41 -5.25 10.00
CA LEU A 599 -29.14 -6.69 9.78
C LEU A 599 -28.39 -6.93 8.47
N ASN A 600 -28.77 -6.24 7.40
CA ASN A 600 -28.12 -6.36 6.10
C ASN A 600 -26.64 -5.96 6.16
N TRP A 601 -26.31 -4.86 6.83
CA TRP A 601 -24.92 -4.45 7.05
C TRP A 601 -24.17 -5.40 7.99
N TYR A 602 -24.81 -5.85 9.08
CA TYR A 602 -24.21 -6.78 10.02
C TYR A 602 -23.83 -8.10 9.34
N SER A 603 -24.72 -8.65 8.47
CA SER A 603 -24.41 -9.81 7.63
C SER A 603 -23.15 -9.59 6.77
N THR A 604 -22.97 -8.40 6.20
CA THR A 604 -21.80 -8.05 5.41
C THR A 604 -20.52 -8.06 6.26
N TYR A 605 -20.56 -7.55 7.49
CA TYR A 605 -19.40 -7.52 8.38
C TYR A 605 -19.03 -8.93 8.89
N LEU A 606 -20.01 -9.76 9.24
CA LEU A 606 -19.81 -11.16 9.59
C LEU A 606 -19.14 -11.96 8.47
N ALA A 607 -19.56 -11.74 7.22
CA ALA A 607 -18.94 -12.38 6.07
C ALA A 607 -17.47 -12.00 5.89
N LYS A 608 -17.11 -10.72 6.16
CA LYS A 608 -15.71 -10.26 6.14
C LYS A 608 -14.86 -10.89 7.24
N LEU A 609 -15.47 -11.30 8.36
CA LEU A 609 -14.83 -12.07 9.43
C LEU A 609 -14.75 -13.57 9.13
N GLY A 610 -15.30 -14.03 8.00
CA GLY A 610 -15.35 -15.45 7.62
C GLY A 610 -16.46 -16.24 8.32
N GLN A 611 -17.35 -15.60 9.06
CA GLN A 611 -18.49 -16.21 9.76
C GLN A 611 -19.67 -16.43 8.80
N ARG A 612 -19.47 -17.30 7.79
CA ARG A 612 -20.36 -17.44 6.63
C ARG A 612 -21.79 -17.88 6.99
N GLU A 613 -21.93 -18.83 7.92
CA GLU A 613 -23.24 -19.36 8.33
C GLU A 613 -24.06 -18.32 9.09
N GLU A 614 -23.43 -17.59 10.00
CA GLU A 614 -24.07 -16.53 10.77
C GLU A 614 -24.43 -15.33 9.89
N ALA A 615 -23.56 -14.99 8.93
CA ALA A 615 -23.83 -13.99 7.90
C ALA A 615 -25.04 -14.35 7.05
N LEU A 616 -25.18 -15.63 6.65
CA LEU A 616 -26.33 -16.12 5.89
C LEU A 616 -27.62 -16.04 6.72
N GLN A 617 -27.62 -16.53 7.96
CA GLN A 617 -28.78 -16.45 8.85
C GLN A 617 -29.25 -14.99 9.05
N THR A 618 -28.31 -14.07 9.24
CA THR A 618 -28.59 -12.65 9.41
C THR A 618 -29.19 -12.04 8.14
N ALA A 619 -28.71 -12.45 6.95
CA ALA A 619 -29.28 -12.00 5.68
C ALA A 619 -30.70 -12.57 5.45
N GLU A 620 -30.93 -13.84 5.81
CA GLU A 620 -32.26 -14.46 5.74
C GLU A 620 -33.25 -13.75 6.66
N GLU A 621 -32.84 -13.36 7.88
CA GLU A 621 -33.64 -12.57 8.81
C GLU A 621 -34.00 -11.18 8.22
N ALA A 622 -33.01 -10.50 7.61
CA ALA A 622 -33.23 -9.21 6.96
C ALA A 622 -34.27 -9.28 5.83
N VAL A 623 -34.16 -10.30 4.96
CA VAL A 623 -35.13 -10.53 3.87
C VAL A 623 -36.52 -10.86 4.41
N ALA A 624 -36.61 -11.74 5.41
CA ALA A 624 -37.90 -12.12 6.02
C ALA A 624 -38.58 -10.91 6.66
N LEU A 625 -37.83 -10.01 7.27
CA LEU A 625 -38.38 -8.79 7.88
C LEU A 625 -38.85 -7.80 6.80
N ASN A 626 -38.07 -7.54 5.74
CA ASN A 626 -38.45 -6.69 4.63
C ASN A 626 -39.70 -7.20 3.91
N ARG A 627 -39.85 -8.53 3.70
CA ARG A 627 -41.06 -9.11 3.11
C ARG A 627 -42.30 -8.83 3.96
N ARG A 628 -42.20 -8.96 5.29
CA ARG A 628 -43.31 -8.63 6.19
C ARG A 628 -43.72 -7.15 6.14
N LEU A 629 -42.74 -6.24 5.91
CA LEU A 629 -43.02 -4.81 5.76
C LEU A 629 -43.78 -4.52 4.46
N ILE A 630 -43.44 -5.22 3.37
CA ILE A 630 -44.10 -5.05 2.06
C ILE A 630 -45.51 -5.65 2.04
N ASP A 631 -45.77 -6.73 2.77
CA ASP A 631 -47.09 -7.35 2.88
C ASP A 631 -48.09 -6.48 3.71
N GLY A 632 -47.66 -5.35 4.29
CA GLY A 632 -48.50 -4.44 5.05
C GLY A 632 -49.26 -3.42 4.19
N ASP A 633 -50.31 -2.77 4.76
CA ASP A 633 -51.20 -1.85 4.05
C ASP A 633 -50.55 -0.50 3.62
N HIS A 634 -49.25 -0.27 3.92
CA HIS A 634 -48.56 1.01 3.71
C HIS A 634 -47.16 0.83 3.06
N THR A 635 -47.03 -0.05 2.07
CA THR A 635 -45.77 -0.28 1.36
C THR A 635 -45.30 0.97 0.66
N THR A 636 -44.06 1.36 0.92
CA THR A 636 -43.37 2.48 0.25
C THR A 636 -42.34 1.98 -0.77
N SER A 637 -42.00 2.82 -1.73
CA SER A 637 -40.86 2.50 -2.66
C SER A 637 -39.53 2.30 -1.94
N HIS A 638 -39.39 2.86 -0.74
CA HIS A 638 -38.23 2.64 0.11
C HIS A 638 -38.20 1.21 0.69
N ASP A 639 -39.37 0.65 1.09
CA ASP A 639 -39.43 -0.72 1.60
C ASP A 639 -39.12 -1.74 0.50
N GLU A 640 -39.60 -1.51 -0.72
CA GLU A 640 -39.21 -2.34 -1.89
C GLU A 640 -37.71 -2.24 -2.18
N GLN A 641 -37.12 -1.06 -2.05
CA GLN A 641 -35.70 -0.86 -2.22
C GLN A 641 -34.89 -1.66 -1.20
N THR A 642 -35.22 -1.54 0.09
CA THR A 642 -34.49 -2.26 1.15
C THR A 642 -34.62 -3.77 1.02
N LEU A 643 -35.77 -4.26 0.51
CA LEU A 643 -35.88 -5.69 0.14
C LEU A 643 -34.94 -6.07 -1.00
N GLY A 644 -34.84 -5.25 -2.05
CA GLY A 644 -33.91 -5.48 -3.15
C GLY A 644 -32.44 -5.57 -2.67
N ASP A 645 -32.03 -4.62 -1.81
CA ASP A 645 -30.68 -4.61 -1.22
C ASP A 645 -30.40 -5.87 -0.37
N ALA A 646 -31.38 -6.28 0.45
CA ALA A 646 -31.27 -7.46 1.29
C ALA A 646 -31.22 -8.77 0.46
N LEU A 647 -32.01 -8.87 -0.62
CA LEU A 647 -31.99 -10.00 -1.54
C LEU A 647 -30.68 -10.11 -2.32
N GLY A 648 -30.12 -8.99 -2.78
CA GLY A 648 -28.80 -8.97 -3.44
C GLY A 648 -27.68 -9.45 -2.50
N ASN A 649 -27.73 -9.03 -1.23
CA ASN A 649 -26.80 -9.52 -0.20
C ASN A 649 -27.03 -11.02 0.06
N LEU A 650 -28.28 -11.46 0.25
CA LEU A 650 -28.64 -12.87 0.46
C LEU A 650 -28.15 -13.75 -0.70
N ALA A 651 -28.35 -13.33 -1.95
CA ALA A 651 -27.86 -14.05 -3.11
C ALA A 651 -26.34 -14.27 -3.06
N THR A 652 -25.59 -13.27 -2.59
CA THR A 652 -24.16 -13.39 -2.41
C THR A 652 -23.80 -14.37 -1.29
N ARG A 653 -24.46 -14.31 -0.13
CA ARG A 653 -24.22 -15.24 0.99
C ARG A 653 -24.55 -16.69 0.62
N LEU A 654 -25.68 -16.90 -0.07
CA LEU A 654 -26.08 -18.23 -0.57
C LEU A 654 -25.05 -18.82 -1.55
N SER A 655 -24.51 -18.00 -2.44
CA SER A 655 -23.44 -18.42 -3.36
C SER A 655 -22.15 -18.81 -2.60
N GLU A 656 -21.75 -18.06 -1.58
CA GLU A 656 -20.56 -18.34 -0.75
C GLU A 656 -20.64 -19.67 0.01
N VAL A 657 -21.85 -20.16 0.27
CA VAL A 657 -22.08 -21.48 0.90
C VAL A 657 -22.49 -22.56 -0.11
N GLY A 658 -22.45 -22.28 -1.42
CA GLY A 658 -22.71 -23.26 -2.48
C GLY A 658 -24.20 -23.52 -2.77
N ARG A 659 -25.15 -22.73 -2.22
CA ARG A 659 -26.62 -22.86 -2.48
C ARG A 659 -27.01 -22.11 -3.76
N GLY A 660 -26.43 -22.49 -4.91
CA GLY A 660 -26.52 -21.77 -6.20
C GLY A 660 -27.93 -21.54 -6.73
N ALA A 661 -28.84 -22.53 -6.65
CA ALA A 661 -30.22 -22.36 -7.12
C ALA A 661 -31.00 -21.33 -6.30
N GLU A 662 -30.79 -21.29 -4.99
CA GLU A 662 -31.44 -20.31 -4.10
C GLU A 662 -30.81 -18.92 -4.27
N ALA A 663 -29.50 -18.84 -4.51
CA ALA A 663 -28.80 -17.62 -4.85
C ALA A 663 -29.37 -16.99 -6.14
N LEU A 664 -29.64 -17.81 -7.18
CA LEU A 664 -30.27 -17.35 -8.41
C LEU A 664 -31.68 -16.81 -8.16
N ALA A 665 -32.51 -17.53 -7.41
CA ALA A 665 -33.88 -17.08 -7.12
C ALA A 665 -33.89 -15.73 -6.36
N ALA A 666 -33.00 -15.54 -5.39
CA ALA A 666 -32.85 -14.26 -4.69
C ALA A 666 -32.39 -13.12 -5.62
N ALA A 667 -31.46 -13.41 -6.53
CA ALA A 667 -30.97 -12.42 -7.50
C ALA A 667 -32.07 -12.04 -8.54
N GLU A 668 -32.88 -13.01 -9.01
CA GLU A 668 -34.01 -12.77 -9.92
C GLU A 668 -35.06 -11.88 -9.25
N GLU A 669 -35.38 -12.12 -7.96
CA GLU A 669 -36.32 -11.32 -7.19
C GLU A 669 -35.81 -9.88 -6.98
N ALA A 670 -34.52 -9.72 -6.62
CA ALA A 670 -33.87 -8.41 -6.47
C ALA A 670 -33.95 -7.59 -7.76
N ALA A 671 -33.56 -8.18 -8.88
CA ALA A 671 -33.59 -7.54 -10.20
C ALA A 671 -35.02 -7.14 -10.63
N ALA A 672 -36.02 -7.98 -10.37
CA ALA A 672 -37.40 -7.69 -10.66
C ALA A 672 -37.95 -6.50 -9.85
N ILE A 673 -37.56 -6.38 -8.59
CA ILE A 673 -37.90 -5.22 -7.74
C ILE A 673 -37.31 -3.94 -8.33
N ARG A 674 -36.02 -3.96 -8.70
CA ARG A 674 -35.35 -2.79 -9.27
C ARG A 674 -35.92 -2.36 -10.63
N ASP A 675 -36.27 -3.32 -11.48
CA ASP A 675 -36.91 -3.03 -12.77
C ASP A 675 -38.27 -2.34 -12.56
N ARG A 676 -39.05 -2.74 -11.54
CA ARG A 676 -40.32 -2.05 -11.18
C ARG A 676 -40.09 -0.63 -10.66
N LEU A 677 -39.13 -0.45 -9.77
CA LEU A 677 -38.78 0.87 -9.23
C LEU A 677 -38.26 1.81 -10.31
N GLY A 678 -37.44 1.31 -11.22
CA GLY A 678 -36.94 2.07 -12.39
C GLY A 678 -38.07 2.48 -13.34
N ALA A 679 -39.04 1.60 -13.60
CA ALA A 679 -40.22 1.90 -14.44
C ALA A 679 -41.12 2.97 -13.80
N ALA A 680 -41.17 3.08 -12.46
CA ALA A 680 -41.88 4.11 -11.73
C ALA A 680 -41.23 5.51 -11.76
N GLY A 681 -40.10 5.67 -12.51
CA GLY A 681 -39.45 6.98 -12.71
C GLY A 681 -38.49 7.41 -11.58
N VAL A 682 -38.10 6.50 -10.70
CA VAL A 682 -37.16 6.77 -9.62
C VAL A 682 -35.72 6.67 -10.17
N HIS A 683 -35.25 7.72 -10.84
CA HIS A 683 -33.93 7.73 -11.51
C HIS A 683 -32.71 7.61 -10.60
N PHE A 684 -32.88 7.66 -9.30
CA PHE A 684 -31.79 7.62 -8.32
C PHE A 684 -31.09 6.26 -8.23
N TYR A 685 -31.73 5.18 -8.68
CA TYR A 685 -31.23 3.79 -8.47
C TYR A 685 -30.65 3.10 -9.69
N VAL A 686 -30.18 3.88 -10.68
CA VAL A 686 -29.65 3.27 -11.93
C VAL A 686 -28.38 2.46 -11.67
N SER A 687 -27.52 2.88 -10.74
CA SER A 687 -26.28 2.15 -10.38
C SER A 687 -26.57 0.84 -9.64
N GLU A 688 -27.52 0.87 -8.70
CA GLU A 688 -27.92 -0.28 -7.91
C GLU A 688 -28.61 -1.34 -8.82
N ASN A 689 -29.52 -0.90 -9.69
CA ASN A 689 -30.12 -1.80 -10.67
C ASN A 689 -29.09 -2.42 -11.60
N ALA A 690 -28.13 -1.64 -12.10
CA ALA A 690 -27.05 -2.15 -12.94
C ALA A 690 -26.20 -3.20 -12.20
N ARG A 691 -25.93 -3.00 -10.92
CA ARG A 691 -25.21 -3.98 -10.09
C ARG A 691 -26.02 -5.26 -9.87
N ASP A 692 -27.31 -5.15 -9.58
CA ASP A 692 -28.18 -6.31 -9.40
C ASP A 692 -28.33 -7.11 -10.71
N GLN A 693 -28.44 -6.43 -11.85
CA GLN A 693 -28.45 -7.08 -13.19
C GLN A 693 -27.11 -7.77 -13.50
N LEU A 694 -25.97 -7.19 -13.10
CA LEU A 694 -24.66 -7.83 -13.26
C LEU A 694 -24.53 -9.09 -12.40
N ASN A 695 -24.98 -9.02 -11.14
CA ASN A 695 -25.02 -10.15 -10.21
C ASN A 695 -25.95 -11.26 -10.72
N LEU A 696 -27.14 -10.90 -11.20
CA LEU A 696 -28.07 -11.84 -11.81
C LEU A 696 -27.43 -12.54 -13.03
N GLY A 697 -26.79 -11.78 -13.91
CA GLY A 697 -26.09 -12.33 -15.07
C GLY A 697 -25.04 -13.37 -14.68
N ALA A 698 -24.26 -13.11 -13.66
CA ALA A 698 -23.27 -14.04 -13.13
C ALA A 698 -23.95 -15.35 -12.60
N ARG A 699 -25.04 -15.25 -11.84
CA ARG A 699 -25.78 -16.43 -11.34
C ARG A 699 -26.43 -17.23 -12.44
N LEU A 700 -26.96 -16.57 -13.47
CA LEU A 700 -27.54 -17.24 -14.64
C LEU A 700 -26.46 -18.00 -15.43
N ALA A 701 -25.29 -17.41 -15.60
CA ALA A 701 -24.16 -18.06 -16.24
C ALA A 701 -23.67 -19.30 -15.47
N ASP A 702 -23.58 -19.21 -14.14
CA ASP A 702 -23.25 -20.35 -13.26
C ASP A 702 -24.23 -21.53 -13.44
N GLN A 703 -25.48 -21.27 -13.86
CA GLN A 703 -26.50 -22.29 -14.16
C GLN A 703 -26.61 -22.67 -15.66
N GLY A 704 -25.71 -22.17 -16.49
CA GLY A 704 -25.70 -22.45 -17.93
C GLY A 704 -26.81 -21.75 -18.74
N ARG A 705 -27.49 -20.74 -18.18
CA ARG A 705 -28.55 -19.96 -18.84
C ARG A 705 -27.94 -18.76 -19.59
N THR A 706 -27.10 -19.07 -20.60
CA THR A 706 -26.20 -18.08 -21.24
C THR A 706 -26.95 -16.92 -21.92
N GLU A 707 -28.06 -17.15 -22.63
CA GLU A 707 -28.81 -16.07 -23.29
C GLU A 707 -29.44 -15.10 -22.28
N GLU A 708 -29.95 -15.62 -21.18
CA GLU A 708 -30.57 -14.82 -20.13
C GLU A 708 -29.48 -14.07 -19.33
N ALA A 709 -28.33 -14.70 -19.09
CA ALA A 709 -27.15 -14.06 -18.51
C ALA A 709 -26.71 -12.85 -19.36
N LEU A 710 -26.61 -13.06 -20.68
CA LEU A 710 -26.24 -11.99 -21.60
C LEU A 710 -27.23 -10.82 -21.56
N ALA A 711 -28.54 -11.09 -21.56
CA ALA A 711 -29.55 -10.02 -21.48
C ALA A 711 -29.49 -9.23 -20.17
N ALA A 712 -29.20 -9.88 -19.05
CA ALA A 712 -29.02 -9.21 -17.75
C ALA A 712 -27.75 -8.34 -17.76
N ILE A 713 -26.62 -8.87 -18.23
CA ILE A 713 -25.35 -8.13 -18.31
C ILE A 713 -25.45 -6.94 -19.27
N GLU A 714 -26.17 -7.08 -20.39
CA GLU A 714 -26.43 -5.94 -21.32
C GLU A 714 -27.17 -4.80 -20.64
N LYS A 715 -28.20 -5.11 -19.84
CA LYS A 715 -28.90 -4.10 -19.03
C LYS A 715 -27.94 -3.44 -18.01
N ALA A 716 -27.06 -4.21 -17.38
CA ALA A 716 -26.04 -3.70 -16.47
C ALA A 716 -25.10 -2.71 -17.18
N VAL A 717 -24.57 -3.05 -18.35
CA VAL A 717 -23.69 -2.18 -19.16
C VAL A 717 -24.41 -0.88 -19.54
N ILE A 718 -25.68 -0.95 -19.99
CA ILE A 718 -26.47 0.24 -20.32
C ILE A 718 -26.66 1.14 -19.08
N GLY A 719 -26.94 0.54 -17.91
CA GLY A 719 -27.10 1.26 -16.65
C GLY A 719 -25.80 1.96 -16.22
N PHE A 720 -24.68 1.22 -16.22
CA PHE A 720 -23.40 1.78 -15.82
C PHE A 720 -22.91 2.88 -16.78
N ARG A 721 -23.14 2.77 -18.09
CA ARG A 721 -22.83 3.85 -19.03
C ARG A 721 -23.54 5.16 -18.66
N LYS A 722 -24.82 5.11 -18.29
CA LYS A 722 -25.58 6.31 -17.88
C LYS A 722 -25.03 6.95 -16.61
N VAL A 723 -24.62 6.16 -15.60
CA VAL A 723 -24.10 6.73 -14.35
C VAL A 723 -22.65 7.20 -14.49
N VAL A 724 -21.86 6.57 -15.36
CA VAL A 724 -20.50 7.04 -15.70
C VAL A 724 -20.51 8.40 -16.38
N GLU A 725 -21.52 8.74 -17.22
CA GLU A 725 -21.68 10.07 -17.80
C GLU A 725 -21.85 11.16 -16.72
N VAL A 726 -22.45 10.81 -15.59
CA VAL A 726 -22.72 11.75 -14.48
C VAL A 726 -21.56 11.78 -13.48
N ASN A 727 -21.03 10.61 -13.09
CA ASN A 727 -19.95 10.46 -12.14
C ASN A 727 -18.95 9.38 -12.57
N PRO A 728 -18.00 9.71 -13.47
CA PRO A 728 -17.00 8.77 -13.96
C PRO A 728 -16.12 8.20 -12.85
N ALA A 729 -15.81 9.00 -11.83
CA ALA A 729 -14.90 8.59 -10.76
C ALA A 729 -15.47 7.44 -9.91
N ALA A 730 -16.79 7.42 -9.71
CA ALA A 730 -17.45 6.43 -8.88
C ALA A 730 -17.77 5.11 -9.63
N HIS A 731 -17.99 5.16 -10.96
CA HIS A 731 -18.63 4.05 -11.66
C HIS A 731 -17.84 3.47 -12.85
N THR A 732 -16.65 4.01 -13.19
CA THR A 732 -15.82 3.47 -14.29
C THR A 732 -15.38 2.04 -14.02
N PHE A 733 -15.11 1.68 -12.76
CA PHE A 733 -14.72 0.33 -12.35
C PHE A 733 -15.82 -0.69 -12.65
N GLU A 734 -17.05 -0.39 -12.26
CA GLU A 734 -18.21 -1.25 -12.48
C GLU A 734 -18.51 -1.39 -13.98
N LEU A 735 -18.42 -0.32 -14.75
CA LEU A 735 -18.60 -0.38 -16.20
C LEU A 735 -17.54 -1.25 -16.87
N ALA A 736 -16.27 -1.09 -16.51
CA ALA A 736 -15.17 -1.88 -17.05
C ALA A 736 -15.34 -3.39 -16.74
N THR A 737 -15.80 -3.71 -15.52
CA THR A 737 -16.11 -5.09 -15.12
C THR A 737 -17.29 -5.67 -15.88
N ALA A 738 -18.38 -4.90 -16.00
CA ALA A 738 -19.57 -5.32 -16.73
C ALA A 738 -19.27 -5.58 -18.23
N LEU A 739 -18.49 -4.70 -18.86
CA LEU A 739 -18.05 -4.86 -20.27
C LEU A 739 -17.16 -6.09 -20.46
N ASN A 740 -16.29 -6.38 -19.48
CA ASN A 740 -15.46 -7.58 -19.54
C ASN A 740 -16.31 -8.86 -19.53
N ASN A 741 -17.30 -8.94 -18.63
CA ASN A 741 -18.21 -10.07 -18.54
C ASN A 741 -19.10 -10.15 -19.81
N TYR A 742 -19.58 -9.00 -20.28
CA TYR A 742 -20.40 -8.91 -21.50
C TYR A 742 -19.65 -9.45 -22.72
N GLY A 743 -18.38 -9.05 -22.91
CA GLY A 743 -17.54 -9.53 -24.00
C GLY A 743 -17.33 -11.04 -23.97
N SER A 744 -17.13 -11.64 -22.78
CA SER A 744 -16.98 -13.09 -22.63
C SER A 744 -18.25 -13.85 -23.04
N HIS A 745 -19.42 -13.40 -22.58
CA HIS A 745 -20.68 -14.07 -22.90
C HIS A 745 -21.15 -13.85 -24.36
N LEU A 746 -20.82 -12.70 -24.95
CA LEU A 746 -21.04 -12.45 -26.37
C LEU A 746 -20.25 -13.45 -27.26
N LEU A 747 -19.04 -13.79 -26.81
CA LEU A 747 -18.23 -14.79 -27.52
C LEU A 747 -18.84 -16.20 -27.42
N GLU A 748 -19.43 -16.56 -26.27
CA GLU A 748 -20.12 -17.87 -26.10
C GLU A 748 -21.33 -18.04 -27.01
N VAL A 749 -21.98 -16.93 -27.40
CA VAL A 749 -23.13 -16.94 -28.33
C VAL A 749 -22.74 -16.54 -29.76
N ASP A 750 -21.46 -16.61 -30.11
CA ASP A 750 -20.90 -16.35 -31.44
C ASP A 750 -21.14 -14.92 -32.00
N ARG A 751 -21.38 -13.92 -31.09
CA ARG A 751 -21.51 -12.50 -31.47
C ARG A 751 -20.14 -11.81 -31.45
N LEU A 752 -19.25 -12.27 -32.32
CA LEU A 752 -17.83 -11.91 -32.31
C LEU A 752 -17.54 -10.40 -32.44
N ALA A 753 -18.24 -9.67 -33.28
CA ALA A 753 -17.99 -8.23 -33.49
C ALA A 753 -18.32 -7.42 -32.23
N ASP A 754 -19.42 -7.73 -31.58
CA ASP A 754 -19.86 -7.10 -30.35
C ASP A 754 -18.93 -7.48 -29.18
N ALA A 755 -18.47 -8.74 -29.13
CA ALA A 755 -17.51 -9.22 -28.13
C ALA A 755 -16.18 -8.45 -28.19
N LEU A 756 -15.65 -8.26 -29.41
CA LEU A 756 -14.43 -7.47 -29.63
C LEU A 756 -14.61 -6.03 -29.18
N ALA A 757 -15.70 -5.36 -29.56
CA ALA A 757 -15.96 -3.98 -29.16
C ALA A 757 -16.06 -3.82 -27.65
N ALA A 758 -16.76 -4.72 -26.96
CA ALA A 758 -16.89 -4.71 -25.50
C ALA A 758 -15.55 -4.96 -24.80
N ALA A 759 -14.74 -5.92 -25.29
CA ALA A 759 -13.44 -6.22 -24.73
C ALA A 759 -12.44 -5.07 -24.93
N GLU A 760 -12.41 -4.42 -26.09
CA GLU A 760 -11.56 -3.23 -26.37
C GLU A 760 -11.95 -2.03 -25.49
N GLU A 761 -13.25 -1.78 -25.33
CA GLU A 761 -13.75 -0.72 -24.43
C GLU A 761 -13.36 -1.03 -22.98
N SER A 762 -13.54 -2.28 -22.51
CA SER A 762 -13.15 -2.72 -21.18
C SER A 762 -11.66 -2.49 -20.92
N VAL A 763 -10.78 -2.95 -21.82
CA VAL A 763 -9.32 -2.73 -21.70
C VAL A 763 -8.98 -1.24 -21.64
N THR A 764 -9.65 -0.42 -22.42
CA THR A 764 -9.44 1.03 -22.44
C THR A 764 -9.78 1.65 -21.08
N LEU A 765 -10.90 1.29 -20.48
CA LEU A 765 -11.32 1.76 -19.17
C LEU A 765 -10.40 1.25 -18.05
N TRP A 766 -10.03 -0.04 -18.11
CA TRP A 766 -9.07 -0.60 -17.14
C TRP A 766 -7.70 0.08 -17.21
N ARG A 767 -7.19 0.40 -18.41
CA ARG A 767 -5.95 1.17 -18.56
C ARG A 767 -6.06 2.56 -17.92
N GLN A 768 -7.19 3.25 -18.04
CA GLN A 768 -7.44 4.53 -17.35
C GLN A 768 -7.46 4.36 -15.82
N LEU A 769 -8.06 3.28 -15.32
CA LEU A 769 -8.09 2.97 -13.89
C LEU A 769 -6.70 2.63 -13.35
N VAL A 770 -5.92 1.84 -14.09
CA VAL A 770 -4.53 1.49 -13.74
C VAL A 770 -3.63 2.72 -13.67
N LEU A 771 -3.83 3.71 -14.55
CA LEU A 771 -3.11 5.00 -14.44
C LEU A 771 -3.41 5.75 -13.14
N LYS A 772 -4.59 5.52 -12.54
CA LYS A 772 -4.98 6.10 -11.24
C LYS A 772 -4.47 5.26 -10.06
N SER A 773 -4.52 3.93 -10.14
CA SER A 773 -4.05 3.00 -9.11
C SER A 773 -3.77 1.61 -9.72
N SER A 774 -2.53 1.31 -10.08
CA SER A 774 -2.17 0.01 -10.66
C SER A 774 -2.42 -1.16 -9.69
N LEU A 775 -2.16 -0.99 -8.40
CA LEU A 775 -2.35 -2.06 -7.41
C LEU A 775 -3.79 -2.55 -7.27
N ALA A 776 -4.74 -1.63 -7.35
CA ALA A 776 -6.15 -1.96 -7.23
C ALA A 776 -6.72 -2.56 -8.54
N HIS A 777 -6.10 -2.26 -9.68
CA HIS A 777 -6.72 -2.50 -10.99
C HIS A 777 -5.91 -3.36 -11.96
N ASP A 778 -4.65 -3.73 -11.62
CA ASP A 778 -3.80 -4.60 -12.45
C ASP A 778 -4.48 -5.95 -12.74
N GLN A 779 -5.20 -6.53 -11.77
CA GLN A 779 -5.91 -7.80 -11.95
C GLN A 779 -7.06 -7.67 -12.95
N GLY A 780 -7.86 -6.59 -12.86
CA GLY A 780 -8.93 -6.31 -13.80
C GLY A 780 -8.41 -6.10 -15.22
N LEU A 781 -7.31 -5.35 -15.39
CA LEU A 781 -6.66 -5.16 -16.67
C LEU A 781 -6.10 -6.49 -17.24
N ALA A 782 -5.47 -7.31 -16.40
CA ALA A 782 -4.92 -8.60 -16.84
C ALA A 782 -6.02 -9.54 -17.35
N MET A 783 -7.15 -9.58 -16.65
CA MET A 783 -8.32 -10.37 -17.05
C MET A 783 -8.95 -9.83 -18.35
N ALA A 784 -9.11 -8.50 -18.45
CA ALA A 784 -9.66 -7.88 -19.65
C ALA A 784 -8.77 -8.11 -20.89
N LEU A 785 -7.44 -8.04 -20.73
CA LEU A 785 -6.47 -8.35 -21.80
C LEU A 785 -6.52 -9.83 -22.20
N PHE A 786 -6.70 -10.75 -21.27
CA PHE A 786 -6.87 -12.18 -21.56
C PHE A 786 -8.14 -12.42 -22.39
N ASN A 787 -9.25 -11.80 -21.99
CA ASN A 787 -10.52 -11.92 -22.71
C ASN A 787 -10.44 -11.27 -24.10
N LEU A 788 -9.79 -10.10 -24.21
CA LEU A 788 -9.51 -9.48 -25.51
C LEU A 788 -8.67 -10.40 -26.41
N GLY A 789 -7.61 -11.02 -25.85
CA GLY A 789 -6.80 -12.00 -26.56
C GLY A 789 -7.64 -13.17 -27.07
N THR A 790 -8.57 -13.68 -26.28
CA THR A 790 -9.49 -14.77 -26.65
C THR A 790 -10.43 -14.33 -27.79
N CYS A 791 -11.01 -13.13 -27.73
CA CYS A 791 -11.83 -12.58 -28.81
C CYS A 791 -11.02 -12.38 -30.11
N LYS A 792 -9.77 -11.92 -30.00
CA LYS A 792 -8.86 -11.74 -31.16
C LYS A 792 -8.49 -13.09 -31.82
N VAL A 793 -8.31 -14.15 -31.02
CA VAL A 793 -8.14 -15.53 -31.59
C VAL A 793 -9.34 -15.93 -32.41
N ALA A 794 -10.54 -15.78 -31.86
CA ALA A 794 -11.78 -16.13 -32.56
C ALA A 794 -11.97 -15.31 -33.84
N ALA A 795 -11.49 -14.06 -33.88
CA ALA A 795 -11.50 -13.20 -35.05
C ALA A 795 -10.39 -13.50 -36.08
N GLY A 796 -9.47 -14.42 -35.78
CA GLY A 796 -8.35 -14.74 -36.65
C GLY A 796 -7.19 -13.73 -36.61
N HIS A 797 -7.19 -12.79 -35.61
CA HIS A 797 -6.17 -11.76 -35.46
C HIS A 797 -5.02 -12.25 -34.55
N GLN A 798 -4.26 -13.25 -35.01
CA GLN A 798 -3.27 -13.99 -34.21
C GLN A 798 -2.20 -13.08 -33.58
N ALA A 799 -1.63 -12.14 -34.32
CA ALA A 799 -0.58 -11.25 -33.81
C ALA A 799 -1.08 -10.32 -32.69
N GLU A 800 -2.31 -9.80 -32.81
CA GLU A 800 -2.94 -8.95 -31.80
C GLU A 800 -3.36 -9.77 -30.58
N ALA A 801 -3.83 -11.01 -30.79
CA ALA A 801 -4.15 -11.97 -29.73
C ALA A 801 -2.91 -12.30 -28.89
N TYR A 802 -1.78 -12.58 -29.55
CA TYR A 802 -0.51 -12.81 -28.89
C TYR A 802 -0.10 -11.59 -28.05
N ALA A 803 -0.14 -10.38 -28.61
CA ALA A 803 0.24 -9.16 -27.91
C ALA A 803 -0.61 -8.93 -26.64
N ALA A 804 -1.93 -9.08 -26.72
CA ALA A 804 -2.83 -8.90 -25.58
C ALA A 804 -2.61 -10.00 -24.52
N THR A 805 -2.45 -11.26 -24.94
CA THR A 805 -2.24 -12.39 -24.01
C THR A 805 -0.86 -12.29 -23.34
N ASP A 806 0.19 -11.83 -24.03
CA ASP A 806 1.53 -11.63 -23.47
C ASP A 806 1.54 -10.47 -22.45
N GLU A 807 0.83 -9.36 -22.74
CA GLU A 807 0.63 -8.27 -21.76
C GLU A 807 -0.11 -8.77 -20.50
N SER A 808 -1.16 -9.57 -20.68
CA SER A 808 -1.89 -10.24 -19.59
C SER A 808 -0.95 -11.14 -18.77
N ALA A 809 -0.15 -11.99 -19.43
CA ALA A 809 0.81 -12.88 -18.75
C ALA A 809 1.84 -12.11 -17.92
N LYS A 810 2.33 -10.98 -18.43
CA LYS A 810 3.26 -10.09 -17.69
C LYS A 810 2.61 -9.52 -16.42
N LEU A 811 1.35 -9.09 -16.51
CA LEU A 811 0.60 -8.61 -15.37
C LEU A 811 0.32 -9.73 -14.36
N TYR A 812 -0.14 -10.90 -14.80
CA TYR A 812 -0.37 -12.03 -13.89
C TYR A 812 0.92 -12.55 -13.27
N ARG A 813 2.08 -12.55 -13.96
CA ARG A 813 3.37 -12.86 -13.33
C ARG A 813 3.69 -11.87 -12.21
N LYS A 814 3.43 -10.58 -12.45
CA LYS A 814 3.60 -9.53 -11.43
C LYS A 814 2.65 -9.75 -10.24
N LEU A 815 1.40 -10.13 -10.49
CA LEU A 815 0.38 -10.40 -9.48
C LEU A 815 0.70 -11.69 -8.70
N ALA A 816 1.06 -12.78 -9.39
CA ALA A 816 1.43 -14.06 -8.78
C ALA A 816 2.73 -13.97 -7.97
N ALA A 817 3.69 -13.13 -8.38
CA ALA A 817 4.87 -12.85 -7.57
C ALA A 817 4.54 -12.15 -6.23
N ARG A 818 3.40 -11.48 -6.14
CA ARG A 818 2.90 -10.79 -4.94
C ARG A 818 2.01 -11.70 -4.10
N ASN A 819 1.08 -12.40 -4.74
CA ASN A 819 0.15 -13.33 -4.10
C ASN A 819 -0.07 -14.55 -5.00
N PRO A 820 0.78 -15.61 -4.88
CA PRO A 820 0.63 -16.84 -5.65
C PRO A 820 -0.72 -17.50 -5.43
N ALA A 821 -1.18 -17.61 -4.18
CA ALA A 821 -2.42 -18.30 -3.85
C ALA A 821 -3.66 -17.71 -4.56
N ALA A 822 -3.66 -16.41 -4.83
CA ALA A 822 -4.77 -15.74 -5.51
C ALA A 822 -4.61 -15.68 -7.05
N ASN A 823 -3.40 -15.84 -7.59
CA ASN A 823 -3.14 -15.52 -8.99
C ASN A 823 -2.45 -16.62 -9.80
N ASP A 824 -1.93 -17.68 -9.15
CA ASP A 824 -1.24 -18.76 -9.86
C ASP A 824 -2.17 -19.52 -10.83
N GLU A 825 -3.43 -19.72 -10.47
CA GLU A 825 -4.41 -20.38 -11.35
C GLU A 825 -4.65 -19.55 -12.64
N SER A 826 -4.90 -18.26 -12.50
CA SER A 826 -5.06 -17.35 -13.64
C SER A 826 -3.77 -17.27 -14.48
N LEU A 827 -2.61 -17.22 -13.82
CA LEU A 827 -1.32 -17.24 -14.52
C LEU A 827 -1.11 -18.52 -15.30
N ALA A 828 -1.40 -19.70 -14.74
CA ALA A 828 -1.29 -20.98 -15.42
C ALA A 828 -2.20 -21.04 -16.65
N THR A 829 -3.40 -20.47 -16.56
CA THR A 829 -4.38 -20.39 -17.65
C THR A 829 -3.88 -19.50 -18.79
N VAL A 830 -3.39 -18.31 -18.47
CA VAL A 830 -2.88 -17.34 -19.46
C VAL A 830 -1.61 -17.89 -20.16
N LEU A 831 -0.70 -18.51 -19.38
CA LEU A 831 0.50 -19.15 -19.94
C LEU A 831 0.14 -20.30 -20.88
N GLY A 832 -0.88 -21.10 -20.56
CA GLY A 832 -1.39 -22.15 -21.44
C GLY A 832 -1.92 -21.58 -22.76
N ARG A 833 -2.70 -20.51 -22.72
CA ARG A 833 -3.20 -19.84 -23.94
C ARG A 833 -2.05 -19.29 -24.79
N LEU A 834 -1.05 -18.68 -24.16
CA LEU A 834 0.12 -18.14 -24.85
C LEU A 834 0.96 -19.26 -25.51
N THR A 835 1.09 -20.41 -24.85
CA THR A 835 1.72 -21.61 -25.41
C THR A 835 1.00 -22.06 -26.67
N THR A 836 -0.34 -22.19 -26.62
CA THR A 836 -1.17 -22.63 -27.77
C THR A 836 -1.03 -21.65 -28.95
N LEU A 837 -0.99 -20.35 -28.71
CA LEU A 837 -0.78 -19.34 -29.76
C LEU A 837 0.57 -19.50 -30.44
N LEU A 838 1.65 -19.65 -29.68
CA LEU A 838 2.99 -19.84 -30.22
C LEU A 838 3.14 -21.19 -30.96
N GLN A 839 2.48 -22.22 -30.45
CA GLN A 839 2.46 -23.55 -31.08
C GLN A 839 1.75 -23.51 -32.45
N SER A 840 0.64 -22.79 -32.57
CA SER A 840 -0.08 -22.64 -33.85
C SER A 840 0.72 -21.88 -34.91
N GLU A 841 1.74 -21.11 -34.51
CA GLU A 841 2.68 -20.40 -35.39
C GLU A 841 4.04 -21.12 -35.51
N GLU A 842 4.19 -22.36 -34.99
CA GLU A 842 5.41 -23.17 -34.98
C GLU A 842 6.60 -22.48 -34.27
N ARG A 843 6.33 -21.52 -33.34
CA ARG A 843 7.34 -20.77 -32.60
C ARG A 843 7.76 -21.49 -31.31
N TYR A 844 8.18 -22.75 -31.46
CA TYR A 844 8.45 -23.66 -30.34
C TYR A 844 9.55 -23.17 -29.40
N ALA A 845 10.61 -22.54 -29.95
CA ALA A 845 11.70 -22.01 -29.14
C ALA A 845 11.27 -20.89 -28.20
N GLU A 846 10.27 -20.11 -28.59
CA GLU A 846 9.67 -19.05 -27.75
C GLU A 846 8.60 -19.61 -26.78
N ALA A 847 7.94 -20.70 -27.14
CA ALA A 847 6.97 -21.37 -26.28
C ALA A 847 7.64 -22.13 -25.12
N LEU A 848 8.84 -22.66 -25.31
CA LEU A 848 9.53 -23.49 -24.31
C LEU A 848 9.76 -22.79 -22.95
N PRO A 849 10.26 -21.55 -22.85
CA PRO A 849 10.35 -20.87 -21.55
C PRO A 849 8.98 -20.62 -20.91
N ILE A 850 7.92 -20.46 -21.72
CA ILE A 850 6.55 -20.22 -21.22
C ILE A 850 5.96 -21.49 -20.62
N THR A 851 6.13 -22.65 -21.29
CA THR A 851 5.70 -23.95 -20.74
C THR A 851 6.48 -24.33 -19.49
N THR A 852 7.78 -23.99 -19.44
CA THR A 852 8.61 -24.21 -18.23
C THR A 852 8.09 -23.41 -17.05
N ASP A 853 7.73 -22.15 -17.27
CA ASP A 853 7.12 -21.25 -16.29
C ASP A 853 5.75 -21.81 -15.84
N ARG A 854 4.92 -22.28 -16.79
CA ARG A 854 3.62 -22.88 -16.50
C ARG A 854 3.75 -24.12 -15.63
N VAL A 855 4.68 -25.03 -15.92
CA VAL A 855 4.95 -26.22 -15.09
C VAL A 855 5.36 -25.83 -13.68
N ALA A 856 6.20 -24.82 -13.53
CA ALA A 856 6.60 -24.32 -12.19
C ALA A 856 5.39 -23.76 -11.42
N VAL A 857 4.48 -23.02 -12.08
CA VAL A 857 3.24 -22.53 -11.48
C VAL A 857 2.32 -23.69 -11.08
N CYS A 858 2.10 -24.66 -11.97
CA CYS A 858 1.25 -25.82 -11.69
C CYS A 858 1.80 -26.65 -10.51
N ARG A 859 3.11 -26.80 -10.36
CA ARG A 859 3.72 -27.48 -9.20
C ARG A 859 3.43 -26.77 -7.89
N ARG A 860 3.39 -25.43 -7.87
CA ARG A 860 2.98 -24.67 -6.67
C ARG A 860 1.50 -24.88 -6.34
N LEU A 861 0.65 -24.90 -7.35
CA LEU A 861 -0.79 -25.18 -7.18
C LEU A 861 -1.03 -26.61 -6.61
N VAL A 862 -0.33 -27.62 -7.17
CA VAL A 862 -0.39 -29.00 -6.66
C VAL A 862 0.12 -29.11 -5.23
N ALA A 863 1.15 -28.34 -4.86
CA ALA A 863 1.63 -28.33 -3.47
C ALA A 863 0.58 -27.75 -2.49
N ALA A 864 -0.31 -26.89 -2.96
CA ALA A 864 -1.40 -26.32 -2.16
C ALA A 864 -2.64 -27.23 -2.12
N ASP A 865 -3.06 -27.75 -3.25
CA ASP A 865 -4.19 -28.70 -3.38
C ASP A 865 -3.92 -29.72 -4.50
N PRO A 866 -3.38 -30.91 -4.17
CA PRO A 866 -3.11 -31.97 -5.16
C PRO A 866 -4.35 -32.43 -5.91
N ALA A 867 -5.48 -32.58 -5.21
CA ALA A 867 -6.70 -33.14 -5.79
C ALA A 867 -7.27 -32.23 -6.91
N ALA A 868 -7.18 -30.94 -6.74
CA ALA A 868 -7.66 -29.94 -7.70
C ALA A 868 -6.73 -29.76 -8.91
N TYR A 869 -5.40 -29.84 -8.73
CA TYR A 869 -4.45 -29.33 -9.73
C TYR A 869 -3.50 -30.36 -10.36
N GLU A 870 -3.48 -31.65 -9.93
CA GLU A 870 -2.63 -32.68 -10.55
C GLU A 870 -2.90 -32.87 -12.05
N ALA A 871 -4.15 -32.81 -12.47
CA ALA A 871 -4.53 -32.94 -13.90
C ALA A 871 -3.95 -31.77 -14.74
N GLY A 872 -3.96 -30.55 -14.18
CA GLY A 872 -3.37 -29.37 -14.79
C GLY A 872 -1.85 -29.47 -14.94
N LEU A 873 -1.18 -30.02 -13.93
CA LEU A 873 0.28 -30.26 -13.98
C LEU A 873 0.64 -31.29 -15.05
N ALA A 874 -0.09 -32.43 -15.12
CA ALA A 874 0.16 -33.44 -16.12
C ALA A 874 -0.01 -32.90 -17.55
N HIS A 875 -1.03 -32.08 -17.78
CA HIS A 875 -1.23 -31.42 -19.07
C HIS A 875 -0.10 -30.42 -19.39
N ALA A 876 0.35 -29.61 -18.45
CA ALA A 876 1.45 -28.68 -18.65
C ALA A 876 2.79 -29.39 -18.95
N LEU A 877 3.04 -30.54 -18.30
CA LEU A 877 4.22 -31.38 -18.53
C LEU A 877 4.16 -32.00 -19.93
N PHE A 878 3.00 -32.47 -20.36
CA PHE A 878 2.80 -32.99 -21.70
C PHE A 878 3.05 -31.91 -22.77
N GLU A 879 2.49 -30.73 -22.65
CA GLU A 879 2.79 -29.62 -23.57
C GLU A 879 4.27 -29.25 -23.57
N GLN A 880 4.93 -29.23 -22.39
CA GLN A 880 6.35 -28.98 -22.30
C GLN A 880 7.17 -30.04 -23.02
N SER A 881 6.79 -31.31 -22.92
CA SER A 881 7.46 -32.41 -23.62
C SER A 881 7.43 -32.23 -25.13
N MET A 882 6.30 -31.81 -25.69
CA MET A 882 6.17 -31.51 -27.12
C MET A 882 7.11 -30.37 -27.56
N MET A 883 7.13 -29.27 -26.79
CA MET A 883 8.01 -28.12 -27.08
C MET A 883 9.49 -28.51 -26.99
N LEU A 884 9.85 -29.39 -26.04
CA LEU A 884 11.22 -29.85 -25.85
C LEU A 884 11.65 -30.75 -27.04
N SER A 885 10.79 -31.63 -27.53
CA SER A 885 11.04 -32.50 -28.69
C SER A 885 11.25 -31.66 -29.96
N GLU A 886 10.35 -30.70 -30.25
CA GLU A 886 10.48 -29.77 -31.38
C GLU A 886 11.75 -28.90 -31.31
N CYS A 887 12.29 -28.69 -30.12
CA CYS A 887 13.56 -28.00 -29.88
C CYS A 887 14.79 -28.96 -29.87
N ASN A 888 14.65 -30.21 -30.26
CA ASN A 888 15.68 -31.25 -30.24
C ASN A 888 16.28 -31.52 -28.85
N ARG A 889 15.46 -31.45 -27.80
CA ARG A 889 15.85 -31.68 -26.39
C ARG A 889 15.22 -33.00 -25.88
N GLU A 890 15.45 -34.10 -26.59
CA GLU A 890 14.75 -35.37 -26.41
C GLU A 890 14.82 -35.96 -24.98
N LEU A 891 15.99 -35.93 -24.34
CA LEU A 891 16.12 -36.41 -22.95
C LEU A 891 15.20 -35.66 -21.98
N GLN A 892 15.06 -34.34 -22.15
CA GLN A 892 14.21 -33.56 -21.30
C GLN A 892 12.74 -33.73 -21.62
N ALA A 893 12.42 -33.88 -22.90
CA ALA A 893 11.07 -34.21 -23.37
C ALA A 893 10.57 -35.53 -22.75
N ARG A 894 11.43 -36.56 -22.76
CA ARG A 894 11.16 -37.84 -22.16
C ARG A 894 10.84 -37.73 -20.67
N PHE A 895 11.66 -37.07 -19.86
CA PHE A 895 11.37 -36.93 -18.45
C PHE A 895 10.04 -36.22 -18.18
N ALA A 896 9.73 -35.20 -18.96
CA ALA A 896 8.47 -34.48 -18.80
C ALA A 896 7.25 -35.35 -19.16
N VAL A 897 7.32 -36.15 -20.25
CA VAL A 897 6.20 -37.01 -20.62
C VAL A 897 6.07 -38.24 -19.71
N GLU A 898 7.19 -38.79 -19.19
CA GLU A 898 7.15 -39.87 -18.19
C GLU A 898 6.41 -39.40 -16.92
N GLU A 899 6.74 -38.20 -16.38
CA GLU A 899 6.05 -37.60 -15.23
C GLU A 899 4.55 -37.41 -15.54
N ALA A 900 4.20 -36.93 -16.76
CA ALA A 900 2.82 -36.73 -17.18
C ALA A 900 2.05 -38.07 -17.24
N VAL A 901 2.67 -39.12 -17.76
CA VAL A 901 2.08 -40.49 -17.82
C VAL A 901 1.81 -41.02 -16.41
N ASP A 902 2.75 -40.87 -15.47
CA ASP A 902 2.59 -41.36 -14.11
C ASP A 902 1.43 -40.66 -13.40
N ILE A 903 1.29 -39.36 -13.59
CA ILE A 903 0.17 -38.61 -13.00
C ILE A 903 -1.16 -39.05 -13.66
N HIS A 904 -1.22 -39.12 -14.99
CA HIS A 904 -2.47 -39.51 -15.68
C HIS A 904 -2.88 -40.97 -15.36
N ARG A 905 -1.94 -41.91 -15.11
CA ARG A 905 -2.27 -43.25 -14.66
C ARG A 905 -2.94 -43.26 -13.29
N ARG A 906 -2.41 -42.46 -12.34
CA ARG A 906 -3.05 -42.35 -11.02
C ARG A 906 -4.46 -41.78 -11.11
N LEU A 907 -4.64 -40.73 -11.89
CA LEU A 907 -5.91 -40.06 -12.10
C LEU A 907 -6.92 -40.96 -12.84
N ALA A 908 -6.48 -41.68 -13.87
CA ALA A 908 -7.32 -42.62 -14.61
C ALA A 908 -7.78 -43.86 -13.76
N GLY A 909 -7.02 -44.18 -12.70
CA GLY A 909 -7.47 -45.18 -11.72
C GLY A 909 -8.61 -44.69 -10.84
N ALA A 910 -8.76 -43.39 -10.63
CA ALA A 910 -9.84 -42.79 -9.85
C ALA A 910 -11.05 -42.41 -10.73
N ASP A 911 -10.81 -41.79 -11.87
CA ASP A 911 -11.84 -41.42 -12.87
C ASP A 911 -11.35 -41.77 -14.29
N PRO A 912 -11.67 -42.99 -14.76
CA PRO A 912 -11.28 -43.44 -16.11
C PRO A 912 -11.86 -42.56 -17.24
N ALA A 913 -13.10 -42.13 -17.11
CA ALA A 913 -13.78 -41.41 -18.20
C ALA A 913 -13.11 -40.07 -18.50
N ALA A 914 -12.72 -39.37 -17.46
CA ALA A 914 -12.06 -38.05 -17.58
C ALA A 914 -10.59 -38.15 -18.04
N HIS A 915 -9.85 -39.23 -17.67
CA HIS A 915 -8.40 -39.23 -17.78
C HIS A 915 -7.78 -40.21 -18.77
N LEU A 916 -8.53 -41.24 -19.22
CA LEU A 916 -8.03 -42.21 -20.22
C LEU A 916 -7.64 -41.54 -21.55
N PRO A 917 -8.38 -40.56 -22.10
CA PRO A 917 -7.97 -39.92 -23.37
C PRO A 917 -6.57 -39.25 -23.25
N ARG A 918 -6.32 -38.56 -22.15
CA ARG A 918 -5.04 -37.89 -21.91
C ARG A 918 -3.90 -38.84 -21.60
N LEU A 919 -4.20 -39.94 -20.89
CA LEU A 919 -3.24 -41.04 -20.68
C LEU A 919 -2.82 -41.68 -22.00
N ALA A 920 -3.76 -41.98 -22.86
CA ALA A 920 -3.47 -42.60 -24.18
C ALA A 920 -2.58 -41.67 -25.03
N GLN A 921 -2.87 -40.39 -25.03
CA GLN A 921 -2.08 -39.36 -25.74
C GLN A 921 -0.64 -39.27 -25.20
N ALA A 922 -0.49 -39.21 -23.87
CA ALA A 922 0.81 -39.15 -23.23
C ALA A 922 1.65 -40.43 -23.45
N LEU A 923 1.02 -41.64 -23.42
CA LEU A 923 1.66 -42.90 -23.73
C LEU A 923 2.13 -42.97 -25.19
N TYR A 924 1.34 -42.47 -26.14
CA TYR A 924 1.71 -42.41 -27.54
C TYR A 924 2.97 -41.52 -27.72
N ALA A 925 2.98 -40.31 -27.12
CA ALA A 925 4.13 -39.42 -27.14
C ALA A 925 5.36 -40.03 -26.46
N LEU A 926 5.18 -40.75 -25.34
CA LEU A 926 6.29 -41.44 -24.66
C LEU A 926 6.88 -42.57 -25.55
N SER A 927 6.04 -43.32 -26.23
CA SER A 927 6.51 -44.36 -27.14
C SER A 927 7.33 -43.78 -28.30
N ALA A 928 6.89 -42.67 -28.88
CA ALA A 928 7.61 -41.96 -29.94
C ALA A 928 8.97 -41.42 -29.41
N SER A 929 9.01 -40.77 -28.28
CA SER A 929 10.24 -40.27 -27.67
C SER A 929 11.26 -41.39 -27.37
N LYS A 930 10.82 -42.54 -26.86
CA LYS A 930 11.67 -43.70 -26.62
C LYS A 930 12.17 -44.33 -27.93
N TYR A 931 11.33 -44.35 -28.97
CA TYR A 931 11.74 -44.83 -30.29
C TYR A 931 12.82 -43.96 -30.91
N ASP A 932 12.68 -42.67 -30.88
CA ASP A 932 13.65 -41.72 -31.42
C ASP A 932 14.99 -41.76 -30.69
N MET A 933 14.97 -42.12 -29.42
CA MET A 933 16.18 -42.30 -28.61
C MET A 933 16.82 -43.69 -28.74
N HIS A 934 16.27 -44.57 -29.54
CA HIS A 934 16.76 -45.93 -29.77
C HIS A 934 16.74 -46.82 -28.51
N ASP A 935 15.72 -46.63 -27.65
CA ASP A 935 15.50 -47.50 -26.50
C ASP A 935 15.11 -48.92 -26.90
N ASP A 936 14.97 -49.81 -25.91
CA ASP A 936 14.58 -51.21 -26.19
C ASP A 936 13.21 -51.28 -26.90
N MET A 937 13.19 -51.80 -28.10
CA MET A 937 12.01 -51.92 -28.94
C MET A 937 10.87 -52.66 -28.24
N SER A 938 11.18 -53.58 -27.32
CA SER A 938 10.15 -54.30 -26.56
C SER A 938 9.42 -53.37 -25.60
N GLU A 939 10.12 -52.42 -25.00
CA GLU A 939 9.54 -51.42 -24.13
C GLU A 939 8.71 -50.41 -24.91
N VAL A 940 9.19 -49.92 -26.05
CA VAL A 940 8.46 -49.06 -26.97
C VAL A 940 7.12 -49.71 -27.40
N LEU A 941 7.16 -50.95 -27.84
CA LEU A 941 5.98 -51.70 -28.25
C LEU A 941 4.99 -51.95 -27.09
N ASN A 942 5.48 -52.18 -25.88
CA ASN A 942 4.61 -52.33 -24.71
C ASN A 942 3.81 -51.06 -24.40
N ILE A 943 4.52 -49.89 -24.39
CA ILE A 943 3.89 -48.59 -24.13
C ILE A 943 2.91 -48.24 -25.24
N LEU A 944 3.28 -48.44 -26.50
CA LEU A 944 2.44 -48.18 -27.65
C LEU A 944 1.22 -49.11 -27.68
N SER A 945 1.36 -50.38 -27.27
CA SER A 945 0.26 -51.34 -27.11
C SER A 945 -0.73 -50.87 -26.03
N GLU A 946 -0.25 -50.34 -24.90
CA GLU A 946 -1.12 -49.78 -23.85
C GLU A 946 -1.95 -48.60 -24.43
N SER A 947 -1.31 -47.66 -25.11
CA SER A 947 -1.97 -46.53 -25.78
C SER A 947 -3.02 -47.01 -26.79
N MET A 948 -2.66 -47.99 -27.64
CA MET A 948 -3.54 -48.56 -28.66
C MET A 948 -4.82 -49.19 -28.06
N VAL A 949 -4.66 -49.96 -26.97
CA VAL A 949 -5.80 -50.60 -26.27
C VAL A 949 -6.75 -49.55 -25.71
N ILE A 950 -6.21 -48.48 -25.11
CA ILE A 950 -7.00 -47.39 -24.57
C ILE A 950 -7.74 -46.65 -25.70
N TYR A 951 -7.08 -46.29 -26.80
CA TYR A 951 -7.74 -45.65 -27.96
C TYR A 951 -8.79 -46.54 -28.62
N GLN A 952 -8.60 -47.86 -28.68
CA GLN A 952 -9.61 -48.80 -29.18
C GLN A 952 -10.85 -48.82 -28.28
N HIS A 953 -10.65 -48.78 -26.95
CA HIS A 953 -11.75 -48.68 -26.01
C HIS A 953 -12.51 -47.35 -26.16
N LEU A 954 -11.79 -46.22 -26.24
CA LEU A 954 -12.36 -44.89 -26.47
C LEU A 954 -13.13 -44.81 -27.81
N ALA A 955 -12.57 -45.33 -28.88
CA ALA A 955 -13.22 -45.38 -30.19
C ALA A 955 -14.47 -46.29 -30.25
N THR A 956 -14.59 -47.26 -29.32
CA THR A 956 -15.83 -48.03 -29.19
C THR A 956 -16.93 -47.25 -28.48
N ALA A 957 -16.56 -46.41 -27.53
CA ALA A 957 -17.47 -45.55 -26.78
C ALA A 957 -17.87 -44.27 -27.54
N ASP A 958 -16.93 -43.63 -28.22
CA ASP A 958 -17.12 -42.45 -29.05
C ASP A 958 -16.32 -42.55 -30.35
N PRO A 959 -16.95 -43.17 -31.41
CA PRO A 959 -16.32 -43.37 -32.72
C PRO A 959 -16.01 -42.07 -33.45
N GLU A 960 -16.84 -41.05 -33.30
CA GLU A 960 -16.68 -39.79 -34.04
C GLU A 960 -15.38 -39.07 -33.61
N THR A 961 -15.05 -39.11 -32.32
CA THR A 961 -13.87 -38.43 -31.79
C THR A 961 -12.59 -39.24 -31.91
N PHE A 962 -12.63 -40.58 -31.67
CA PHE A 962 -11.40 -41.35 -31.47
C PHE A 962 -11.10 -42.41 -32.55
N ALA A 963 -11.96 -42.65 -33.55
CA ALA A 963 -11.73 -43.72 -34.52
C ALA A 963 -10.52 -43.49 -35.44
N ASP A 964 -10.26 -42.27 -35.82
CA ASP A 964 -9.12 -41.91 -36.69
C ASP A 964 -7.79 -42.06 -35.94
N THR A 965 -7.69 -41.52 -34.70
CA THR A 965 -6.50 -41.65 -33.84
C THR A 965 -6.24 -43.14 -33.51
N ALA A 966 -7.30 -43.93 -33.21
CA ALA A 966 -7.16 -45.37 -32.96
C ALA A 966 -6.61 -46.12 -34.16
N ARG A 967 -6.99 -45.73 -35.41
CA ARG A 967 -6.44 -46.31 -36.66
C ARG A 967 -4.97 -45.92 -36.85
N GLU A 968 -4.62 -44.68 -36.62
CA GLU A 968 -3.25 -44.18 -36.70
C GLU A 968 -2.34 -44.90 -35.73
N VAL A 969 -2.67 -44.96 -34.45
CA VAL A 969 -1.86 -45.63 -33.42
C VAL A 969 -1.70 -47.12 -33.72
N ARG A 970 -2.75 -47.77 -34.28
CA ARG A 970 -2.68 -49.20 -34.73
C ARG A 970 -1.74 -49.35 -35.92
N ALA A 971 -1.76 -48.44 -36.89
CA ALA A 971 -0.87 -48.50 -38.06
C ALA A 971 0.57 -48.34 -37.59
N THR A 972 0.88 -47.35 -36.73
CA THR A 972 2.21 -47.16 -36.14
C THR A 972 2.68 -48.42 -35.39
N PHE A 973 1.80 -49.06 -34.60
CA PHE A 973 2.12 -50.32 -33.91
C PHE A 973 2.47 -51.42 -34.88
N ALA A 974 1.69 -51.59 -35.97
CA ALA A 974 1.92 -52.59 -36.98
C ALA A 974 3.22 -52.38 -37.79
N GLU A 975 3.60 -51.15 -38.06
CA GLU A 975 4.85 -50.78 -38.75
C GLU A 975 6.10 -51.10 -37.91
N LEU A 976 6.00 -50.96 -36.57
CA LEU A 976 7.11 -51.20 -35.66
C LEU A 976 7.25 -52.68 -35.26
N LEU A 977 6.27 -53.52 -35.58
CA LEU A 977 6.39 -54.97 -35.35
C LEU A 977 7.49 -55.57 -36.25
N PRO A 978 8.44 -56.36 -35.72
CA PRO A 978 9.45 -57.01 -36.52
C PRO A 978 8.76 -57.95 -37.53
N GLU A 979 9.20 -57.88 -38.82
CA GLU A 979 8.70 -58.83 -39.83
C GLU A 979 8.90 -60.27 -39.31
N PRO A 980 7.89 -61.11 -39.41
CA PRO A 980 8.05 -62.49 -39.00
C PRO A 980 9.17 -63.11 -39.83
N GLN A 981 10.32 -63.34 -39.13
CA GLN A 981 11.42 -64.11 -39.80
C GLN A 981 10.83 -65.40 -40.24
N GLY A 982 10.71 -65.56 -41.57
CA GLY A 982 10.20 -66.78 -42.24
C GLY A 982 10.87 -68.05 -41.72
N LEU A 983 10.10 -68.95 -41.11
CA LEU A 983 10.40 -70.35 -40.85
C LEU A 983 10.35 -71.13 -42.15
#